data_aac1f4192b865af56db88355a6fc1a2a
#
_entry.id   aac1f4192b865af56db88355a6fc1a2a
#
_cell.length_a   1.000
_cell.length_b   1.000
_cell.length_c   1.000
_cell.angle_alpha   90.00
_cell.angle_beta   90.00
_cell.angle_gamma   90.00
#
_symmetry.space_group_name_H-M   'P 1'
#
loop_
_entity.id
_entity.type
_entity.pdbx_description
1 polymer ?
#
loop_
_entity_poly.entity_id
_entity_poly.type
_entity_poly.pdbx_seq_one_letter_code
_entity_poly.pdbx_strand_id
1 'polypeptide(L)'
;MRSDRLLAAFGLILSSAGLVARGADIPHPGAKVYREKCASCHGPAGEGSKEYRKPLAGNRSVAQLARYVEKTMPEDDPGTCVGAEAESVSAYIHEAFYSKIAQARNKPPRVELSRLTVRQYRNAVADLIGGFRQPGDWGEVRGLRAEYYRSMRVGRKSDRVAERLDPEVRFDFGTGPPQTGSDQFKPHEFSIQWHGSVLAPETGEYEFIIRTENATRLWVNDPDLPLIDALVRSGDDIEHRRSIFLLAGRAYPIRLEFVKAKQGVDDSEEKKAKAPPVKAAISLEWKLPDREAEVIPNHCLSPVDNPITFAPTTAFPPDDRSIGYERGSSISREWDQATTDAALEVAAYVSTHLESLSGVDDSDGDRPAKLREFARKFAERAFRRPLSEDQARAYVDRIFDESGDPDRAIRRVVLLVLKSPRFLFREIDGRDAHDVASRISFALWDSSPDAALLQAAANGELSTPEQVRGQAERMVGDLRARSKVRDFFLQWLRVEHPPDLAKDRAKYPDFDPAIASDLRTSLELSLDETLWGEKGDFRQLLLGEGLFLNGRLAKFYGVDLPDDAPFRKVKDDGEGRAGVLTHPYLLANLAYSGTTSPIHRGVFIARSVLGRSLRPPPVAVAPLAPDLHAGLSTRERTILQTSPASCATCHAMINPLGFGLEQFDAVGRFRRREGDKPVDASGVYEAPSGEMARYDGAQELASILAASPETHSALVEQLFHHLVKQPILAYGPDRQASLVRKFAENDFQIRKLMVDIVAETALGHRAGPIAKAP
;
A
#
# COMPACT_ATOMS: atom_id res chain seq x y z
N MET A 1 73.40 -30.45 -24.67
CA MET A 1 74.20 -31.48 -23.93
C MET A 1 73.63 -31.50 -22.52
N ARG A 2 73.11 -32.64 -22.20
CA ARG A 2 73.02 -33.36 -20.90
C ARG A 2 72.31 -32.60 -19.81
N SER A 3 71.05 -33.00 -19.42
CA SER A 3 70.69 -34.19 -18.57
C SER A 3 71.29 -34.05 -17.17
N ASP A 4 70.66 -34.21 -16.05
CA ASP A 4 69.70 -35.18 -15.58
C ASP A 4 69.21 -34.84 -14.15
N ARG A 5 67.94 -35.14 -13.86
CA ARG A 5 67.44 -35.97 -12.76
C ARG A 5 67.56 -35.52 -11.25
N LEU A 6 66.38 -35.39 -10.70
CA LEU A 6 65.77 -36.19 -9.62
C LEU A 6 66.17 -35.86 -8.17
N LEU A 7 65.20 -35.50 -7.32
CA LEU A 7 64.49 -36.45 -6.45
C LEU A 7 63.50 -35.73 -5.54
N ALA A 8 62.34 -36.35 -5.40
CA ALA A 8 61.25 -35.94 -4.56
C ALA A 8 61.61 -36.08 -3.05
N ALA A 9 61.11 -35.10 -2.24
CA ALA A 9 60.95 -35.29 -0.80
C ALA A 9 59.50 -35.04 -0.46
N PHE A 10 58.75 -36.11 -0.19
CA PHE A 10 57.42 -36.12 0.39
C PHE A 10 57.52 -35.67 1.81
N GLY A 11 57.11 -34.44 2.14
CA GLY A 11 56.87 -33.99 3.49
C GLY A 11 55.41 -34.26 3.88
N LEU A 12 55.17 -35.32 4.64
CA LEU A 12 53.87 -35.54 5.32
C LEU A 12 53.65 -34.42 6.35
N ILE A 13 52.73 -33.48 5.99
CA ILE A 13 52.12 -32.62 6.99
C ILE A 13 50.87 -33.34 7.49
N LEU A 14 51.00 -33.95 8.69
CA LEU A 14 49.84 -34.38 9.49
C LEU A 14 49.04 -33.15 9.87
N SER A 15 47.98 -32.82 9.12
CA SER A 15 46.94 -31.95 9.60
C SER A 15 46.11 -32.71 10.61
N SER A 16 46.27 -32.34 11.88
CA SER A 16 45.36 -32.70 12.97
C SER A 16 43.98 -32.10 12.68
N ALA A 17 43.19 -32.81 11.89
CA ALA A 17 41.75 -32.57 11.82
C ALA A 17 41.17 -33.00 13.19
N GLY A 18 40.84 -32.01 14.01
CA GLY A 18 40.06 -32.25 15.20
C GLY A 18 38.77 -32.94 14.83
N LEU A 19 38.62 -34.19 15.22
CA LEU A 19 37.34 -34.89 15.24
C LEU A 19 36.46 -34.11 16.23
N VAL A 20 35.62 -33.19 15.71
CA VAL A 20 34.41 -32.80 16.42
C VAL A 20 33.56 -34.07 16.43
N ALA A 21 33.47 -34.71 17.60
CA ALA A 21 32.53 -35.80 17.81
C ALA A 21 31.15 -35.37 17.40
N ARG A 22 30.67 -35.88 16.25
CA ARG A 22 29.27 -35.83 15.89
C ARG A 22 28.51 -36.57 16.98
N GLY A 23 27.73 -35.85 17.79
CA GLY A 23 26.75 -36.45 18.65
C GLY A 23 25.94 -37.44 17.81
N ALA A 24 25.83 -38.67 18.26
CA ALA A 24 25.00 -39.67 17.63
C ALA A 24 23.59 -39.08 17.49
N ASP A 25 23.11 -38.95 16.24
CA ASP A 25 21.75 -38.56 15.96
C ASP A 25 20.80 -39.56 16.61
N ILE A 26 20.20 -39.19 17.73
CA ILE A 26 19.06 -39.93 18.29
C ILE A 26 17.92 -39.73 17.28
N PRO A 27 17.48 -40.80 16.58
CA PRO A 27 16.42 -40.64 15.58
C PRO A 27 15.18 -40.05 16.26
N HIS A 28 14.60 -39.00 15.67
CA HIS A 28 13.40 -38.38 16.21
C HIS A 28 12.32 -39.45 16.45
N PRO A 29 11.70 -39.55 17.64
CA PRO A 29 10.79 -40.65 17.97
C PRO A 29 9.70 -40.85 16.96
N GLY A 30 9.12 -39.76 16.38
CA GLY A 30 8.09 -39.81 15.37
C GLY A 30 8.55 -40.23 13.98
N ALA A 31 9.85 -40.27 13.69
CA ALA A 31 10.36 -40.68 12.37
C ALA A 31 10.07 -42.15 12.06
N LYS A 32 10.01 -43.02 13.10
CA LYS A 32 9.59 -44.42 12.92
C LYS A 32 8.14 -44.52 12.54
N VAL A 33 7.27 -43.85 13.27
CA VAL A 33 5.82 -43.81 13.01
C VAL A 33 5.53 -43.28 11.61
N TYR A 34 6.23 -42.20 11.23
CA TYR A 34 6.10 -41.63 9.89
C TYR A 34 6.42 -42.63 8.79
N ARG A 35 7.52 -43.35 8.89
CA ARG A 35 7.91 -44.38 7.93
C ARG A 35 6.93 -45.53 7.82
N GLU A 36 6.35 -45.93 8.96
CA GLU A 36 5.46 -47.10 9.04
C GLU A 36 4.02 -46.76 8.60
N LYS A 37 3.49 -45.54 8.91
CA LYS A 37 2.09 -45.17 8.73
C LYS A 37 1.83 -44.07 7.70
N CYS A 38 2.85 -43.27 7.35
CA CYS A 38 2.61 -42.05 6.54
C CYS A 38 3.36 -42.06 5.20
N ALA A 39 4.57 -42.65 5.20
CA ALA A 39 5.47 -42.54 4.05
C ALA A 39 4.96 -43.24 2.78
N SER A 40 4.09 -44.23 2.87
CA SER A 40 3.47 -44.90 1.72
C SER A 40 2.68 -43.91 0.83
N CYS A 41 1.92 -43.00 1.46
CA CYS A 41 1.13 -42.00 0.76
C CYS A 41 1.87 -40.66 0.57
N HIS A 42 2.71 -40.27 1.54
CA HIS A 42 3.32 -38.93 1.54
C HIS A 42 4.78 -38.92 1.05
N GLY A 43 5.36 -40.10 0.74
CA GLY A 43 6.77 -40.21 0.36
C GLY A 43 7.72 -40.23 1.57
N PRO A 44 8.89 -40.90 1.48
CA PRO A 44 9.82 -41.01 2.60
C PRO A 44 10.44 -39.68 3.05
N ALA A 45 10.54 -38.69 2.16
CA ALA A 45 11.00 -37.34 2.45
C ALA A 45 9.86 -36.29 2.37
N GLY A 46 8.59 -36.74 2.47
CA GLY A 46 7.44 -35.84 2.39
C GLY A 46 7.14 -35.26 1.00
N GLU A 47 7.75 -35.83 -0.04
CA GLU A 47 7.66 -35.36 -1.42
C GLU A 47 6.34 -35.72 -2.11
N GLY A 48 5.56 -36.60 -1.52
CA GLY A 48 4.34 -37.18 -2.07
C GLY A 48 4.57 -38.52 -2.76
N SER A 49 3.49 -39.13 -3.27
CA SER A 49 3.46 -40.42 -3.97
C SER A 49 2.69 -40.33 -5.28
N LYS A 50 2.53 -41.46 -5.99
CA LYS A 50 1.65 -41.52 -7.17
C LYS A 50 0.18 -41.25 -6.84
N GLU A 51 -0.25 -41.65 -5.66
CA GLU A 51 -1.60 -41.49 -5.14
C GLU A 51 -1.79 -40.09 -4.55
N TYR A 52 -0.80 -39.58 -3.85
CA TYR A 52 -0.82 -38.25 -3.22
C TYR A 52 0.36 -37.40 -3.73
N ARG A 53 0.17 -36.75 -4.89
CA ARG A 53 1.22 -36.05 -5.65
C ARG A 53 1.74 -34.77 -5.03
N LYS A 54 1.25 -34.34 -3.86
CA LYS A 54 1.64 -33.07 -3.26
C LYS A 54 2.61 -33.30 -2.11
N PRO A 55 3.71 -32.54 -2.04
CA PRO A 55 4.61 -32.62 -0.91
C PRO A 55 3.92 -32.18 0.38
N LEU A 56 4.34 -32.75 1.50
CA LEU A 56 3.94 -32.34 2.84
C LEU A 56 4.48 -30.92 3.11
N ALA A 57 3.59 -29.96 3.15
CA ALA A 57 3.89 -28.59 3.53
C ALA A 57 2.64 -27.96 4.14
N GLY A 58 2.84 -27.10 5.13
CA GLY A 58 1.73 -26.41 5.79
C GLY A 58 2.25 -25.51 6.90
N ASN A 59 1.33 -24.97 7.68
CA ASN A 59 1.62 -24.06 8.79
C ASN A 59 0.91 -24.48 10.09
N ARG A 60 0.41 -25.74 10.16
CA ARG A 60 -0.15 -26.25 11.40
C ARG A 60 0.96 -26.47 12.44
N SER A 61 0.67 -26.11 13.68
CA SER A 61 1.53 -26.43 14.80
C SER A 61 1.53 -27.94 15.08
N VAL A 62 2.45 -28.39 15.94
CA VAL A 62 2.50 -29.81 16.38
C VAL A 62 1.16 -30.24 16.96
N ALA A 63 0.57 -29.44 17.86
CA ALA A 63 -0.72 -29.76 18.48
C ALA A 63 -1.88 -29.81 17.48
N GLN A 64 -1.90 -28.89 16.51
CA GLN A 64 -2.88 -28.91 15.44
C GLN A 64 -2.69 -30.09 14.49
N LEU A 65 -1.45 -30.48 14.21
CA LEU A 65 -1.15 -31.69 13.43
C LEU A 65 -1.58 -32.94 14.17
N ALA A 66 -1.30 -33.05 15.47
CA ALA A 66 -1.67 -34.21 16.28
C ALA A 66 -3.17 -34.47 16.23
N ARG A 67 -3.98 -33.43 16.51
CA ARG A 67 -5.45 -33.54 16.38
C ARG A 67 -5.93 -33.86 14.96
N TYR A 68 -5.25 -33.34 13.97
CA TYR A 68 -5.55 -33.64 12.58
C TYR A 68 -5.26 -35.10 12.24
N VAL A 69 -4.09 -35.59 12.63
CA VAL A 69 -3.67 -36.98 12.44
C VAL A 69 -4.63 -37.93 13.14
N GLU A 70 -4.94 -37.69 14.43
CA GLU A 70 -5.89 -38.52 15.20
C GLU A 70 -7.25 -38.64 14.53
N LYS A 71 -7.73 -37.56 13.93
CA LYS A 71 -9.09 -37.54 13.37
C LYS A 71 -9.16 -38.05 11.94
N THR A 72 -8.10 -37.92 11.14
CA THR A 72 -8.20 -38.07 9.68
C THR A 72 -7.13 -38.94 9.05
N MET A 73 -6.12 -39.39 9.82
CA MET A 73 -4.97 -40.12 9.28
C MET A 73 -4.68 -41.40 10.06
N PRO A 74 -4.23 -42.47 9.40
CA PRO A 74 -4.21 -42.69 7.93
C PRO A 74 -5.60 -42.57 7.30
N GLU A 75 -5.68 -42.08 6.03
CA GLU A 75 -6.98 -41.84 5.39
C GLU A 75 -7.81 -43.13 5.23
N ASP A 76 -7.13 -44.27 5.00
CA ASP A 76 -7.76 -45.58 4.84
C ASP A 76 -8.23 -46.19 6.17
N ASP A 77 -7.70 -45.74 7.31
CA ASP A 77 -8.04 -46.26 8.64
C ASP A 77 -7.90 -45.16 9.72
N PRO A 78 -8.80 -44.15 9.70
CA PRO A 78 -8.79 -43.04 10.65
C PRO A 78 -8.96 -43.52 12.11
N GLY A 79 -8.19 -42.89 13.01
CA GLY A 79 -8.24 -43.23 14.46
C GLY A 79 -7.28 -44.35 14.88
N THR A 80 -6.42 -44.84 14.02
CA THR A 80 -5.36 -45.83 14.37
C THR A 80 -4.02 -45.18 14.73
N CYS A 81 -3.87 -43.86 14.57
CA CYS A 81 -2.72 -43.11 15.01
C CYS A 81 -3.17 -42.05 16.02
N VAL A 82 -3.19 -42.39 17.31
CA VAL A 82 -3.77 -41.59 18.39
C VAL A 82 -2.83 -41.38 19.56
N GLY A 83 -3.10 -40.40 20.42
CA GLY A 83 -2.35 -40.12 21.66
C GLY A 83 -0.86 -39.84 21.41
N ALA A 84 0.02 -40.43 22.21
CA ALA A 84 1.46 -40.22 22.14
C ALA A 84 2.09 -40.53 20.75
N GLU A 85 1.47 -41.44 19.98
CA GLU A 85 1.92 -41.78 18.64
C GLU A 85 1.60 -40.65 17.65
N ALA A 86 0.39 -40.09 17.71
CA ALA A 86 -0.03 -38.94 16.91
C ALA A 86 0.77 -37.68 17.27
N GLU A 87 1.02 -37.45 18.55
CA GLU A 87 1.88 -36.34 19.01
C GLU A 87 3.31 -36.48 18.49
N SER A 88 3.89 -37.66 18.61
CA SER A 88 5.28 -37.94 18.20
C SER A 88 5.47 -37.79 16.69
N VAL A 89 4.55 -38.37 15.87
CA VAL A 89 4.65 -38.23 14.41
C VAL A 89 4.37 -36.81 13.94
N SER A 90 3.49 -36.10 14.62
CA SER A 90 3.21 -34.69 14.31
C SER A 90 4.38 -33.76 14.65
N ALA A 91 5.09 -34.04 15.72
CA ALA A 91 6.34 -33.33 16.04
C ALA A 91 7.39 -33.55 14.93
N TYR A 92 7.55 -34.81 14.49
CA TYR A 92 8.45 -35.12 13.36
C TYR A 92 8.02 -34.43 12.05
N ILE A 93 6.74 -34.54 11.67
CA ILE A 93 6.21 -33.88 10.46
C ILE A 93 6.44 -32.37 10.52
N HIS A 94 6.21 -31.75 11.68
CA HIS A 94 6.43 -30.33 11.86
C HIS A 94 7.92 -29.96 11.71
N GLU A 95 8.81 -30.68 12.37
CA GLU A 95 10.24 -30.42 12.31
C GLU A 95 10.83 -30.69 10.93
N ALA A 96 10.36 -31.75 10.24
CA ALA A 96 10.89 -32.15 8.94
C ALA A 96 10.28 -31.36 7.76
N PHE A 97 9.02 -30.95 7.83
CA PHE A 97 8.28 -30.45 6.66
C PHE A 97 7.46 -29.17 6.88
N TYR A 98 6.90 -28.96 8.07
CA TYR A 98 5.89 -27.91 8.32
C TYR A 98 6.48 -26.64 8.94
N SER A 99 7.50 -26.73 9.76
CA SER A 99 8.12 -25.53 10.33
C SER A 99 8.72 -24.66 9.22
N LYS A 100 8.71 -23.34 9.44
CA LYS A 100 9.34 -22.40 8.49
C LYS A 100 10.82 -22.71 8.27
N ILE A 101 11.49 -23.17 9.30
CA ILE A 101 12.89 -23.62 9.23
C ILE A 101 13.03 -24.85 8.35
N ALA A 102 12.13 -25.83 8.48
CA ALA A 102 12.11 -27.01 7.62
C ALA A 102 11.83 -26.65 6.16
N GLN A 103 10.86 -25.81 5.92
CA GLN A 103 10.55 -25.32 4.57
C GLN A 103 11.72 -24.53 3.97
N ALA A 104 12.36 -23.67 4.74
CA ALA A 104 13.54 -22.94 4.33
C ALA A 104 14.75 -23.86 4.07
N ARG A 105 14.93 -24.91 4.88
CA ARG A 105 15.98 -25.92 4.69
C ARG A 105 15.76 -26.74 3.42
N ASN A 106 14.52 -27.15 3.17
CA ASN A 106 14.13 -27.94 2.00
C ASN A 106 14.15 -27.12 0.70
N LYS A 107 13.88 -25.83 0.80
CA LYS A 107 13.97 -24.83 -0.29
C LYS A 107 14.57 -23.54 0.28
N PRO A 108 15.90 -23.42 0.39
CA PRO A 108 16.55 -22.28 1.01
C PRO A 108 16.15 -20.97 0.35
N PRO A 109 15.52 -20.04 1.08
CA PRO A 109 15.24 -18.73 0.57
C PRO A 109 16.54 -17.94 0.43
N ARG A 110 16.63 -17.17 -0.64
CA ARG A 110 17.77 -16.28 -0.89
C ARG A 110 17.26 -14.91 -1.29
N VAL A 111 18.06 -13.89 -1.06
CA VAL A 111 17.79 -12.56 -1.60
C VAL A 111 18.00 -12.62 -3.10
N GLU A 112 16.95 -12.29 -3.84
CA GLU A 112 16.97 -12.27 -5.30
C GLU A 112 17.35 -10.87 -5.81
N LEU A 113 18.11 -10.81 -6.90
CA LEU A 113 18.28 -9.56 -7.63
C LEU A 113 16.93 -9.18 -8.23
N SER A 114 16.40 -8.04 -7.81
CA SER A 114 15.08 -7.58 -8.22
C SER A 114 15.18 -6.24 -8.93
N ARG A 115 14.55 -6.14 -10.11
CA ARG A 115 14.29 -4.85 -10.75
C ARG A 115 13.34 -4.00 -9.90
N LEU A 116 13.26 -2.72 -10.21
CA LEU A 116 12.23 -1.86 -9.64
C LEU A 116 10.83 -2.41 -9.98
N THR A 117 9.92 -2.37 -9.02
CA THR A 117 8.49 -2.55 -9.30
C THR A 117 7.97 -1.33 -10.07
N VAL A 118 6.80 -1.43 -10.67
CA VAL A 118 6.17 -0.32 -11.41
C VAL A 118 6.03 0.92 -10.50
N ARG A 119 5.58 0.72 -9.27
CA ARG A 119 5.48 1.78 -8.25
C ARG A 119 6.85 2.40 -7.98
N GLN A 120 7.86 1.56 -7.74
CA GLN A 120 9.23 2.02 -7.47
C GLN A 120 9.83 2.78 -8.65
N TYR A 121 9.59 2.32 -9.88
CA TYR A 121 10.05 3.02 -11.08
C TYR A 121 9.43 4.42 -11.19
N ARG A 122 8.10 4.53 -11.11
CA ARG A 122 7.38 5.82 -11.19
C ARG A 122 7.83 6.79 -10.10
N ASN A 123 7.90 6.33 -8.87
CA ASN A 123 8.34 7.15 -7.74
C ASN A 123 9.80 7.57 -7.88
N ALA A 124 10.70 6.65 -8.28
CA ALA A 124 12.11 6.97 -8.47
C ALA A 124 12.34 8.02 -9.57
N VAL A 125 11.57 7.94 -10.68
CA VAL A 125 11.61 8.96 -11.74
C VAL A 125 11.08 10.31 -11.26
N ALA A 126 9.94 10.30 -10.54
CA ALA A 126 9.38 11.53 -9.99
C ALA A 126 10.35 12.24 -9.04
N ASP A 127 10.98 11.48 -8.12
CA ASP A 127 11.94 12.03 -7.17
C ASP A 127 13.29 12.39 -7.81
N LEU A 128 13.70 11.68 -8.86
CA LEU A 128 14.87 12.04 -9.66
C LEU A 128 14.72 13.45 -10.27
N ILE A 129 13.58 13.70 -10.91
CA ILE A 129 13.26 15.02 -11.50
C ILE A 129 13.04 16.06 -10.40
N GLY A 130 12.24 15.70 -9.38
CA GLY A 130 11.96 16.57 -8.22
C GLY A 130 13.22 17.00 -7.47
N GLY A 131 14.26 16.17 -7.46
CA GLY A 131 15.53 16.49 -6.82
C GLY A 131 16.29 17.69 -7.43
N PHE A 132 15.91 18.16 -8.61
CA PHE A 132 16.43 19.38 -9.23
C PHE A 132 15.59 20.63 -8.91
N ARG A 133 14.57 20.50 -8.07
CA ARG A 133 13.71 21.58 -7.58
C ARG A 133 13.87 21.77 -6.09
N GLN A 134 13.33 22.86 -5.56
CA GLN A 134 13.25 23.05 -4.12
C GLN A 134 12.38 21.95 -3.51
N PRO A 135 12.74 21.42 -2.33
CA PRO A 135 11.89 20.44 -1.65
C PRO A 135 10.54 21.06 -1.30
N GLY A 136 9.49 20.29 -1.44
CA GLY A 136 8.15 20.65 -0.97
C GLY A 136 7.97 20.41 0.52
N ASP A 137 6.91 21.01 1.08
CA ASP A 137 6.46 20.78 2.44
C ASP A 137 4.93 20.59 2.45
N TRP A 138 4.42 19.84 3.42
CA TRP A 138 2.96 19.67 3.57
C TRP A 138 2.40 20.56 4.68
N GLY A 139 3.21 20.95 5.65
CA GLY A 139 2.83 21.72 6.81
C GLY A 139 1.80 21.01 7.70
N GLU A 140 1.32 21.68 8.73
CA GLU A 140 0.31 21.18 9.67
C GLU A 140 -1.09 21.77 9.40
N VAL A 141 -1.14 22.93 8.77
CA VAL A 141 -2.39 23.66 8.48
C VAL A 141 -3.07 23.05 7.25
N ARG A 142 -4.40 22.93 7.30
CA ARG A 142 -5.22 22.33 6.22
C ARG A 142 -6.18 23.34 5.64
N GLY A 143 -6.46 23.16 4.33
CA GLY A 143 -7.27 24.08 3.54
C GLY A 143 -6.43 24.83 2.50
N LEU A 144 -7.05 25.71 1.73
CA LEU A 144 -6.40 26.55 0.74
C LEU A 144 -6.38 28.01 1.21
N ARG A 145 -5.32 28.74 0.86
CA ARG A 145 -5.24 30.19 1.06
C ARG A 145 -6.14 30.87 0.03
N ALA A 146 -7.11 31.63 0.49
CA ALA A 146 -8.10 32.30 -0.31
C ALA A 146 -7.92 33.83 -0.26
N GLU A 147 -7.74 34.42 -1.42
CA GLU A 147 -7.69 35.89 -1.59
C GLU A 147 -8.96 36.38 -2.26
N TYR A 148 -9.64 37.33 -1.62
CA TYR A 148 -10.93 37.88 -2.05
C TYR A 148 -10.74 39.30 -2.60
N TYR A 149 -11.21 39.53 -3.83
CA TYR A 149 -11.05 40.78 -4.55
C TYR A 149 -12.42 41.42 -4.84
N ARG A 150 -12.50 42.75 -4.70
CA ARG A 150 -13.70 43.55 -4.98
C ARG A 150 -13.97 43.80 -6.47
N SER A 151 -13.14 43.31 -7.36
CA SER A 151 -13.27 43.45 -8.82
C SER A 151 -13.18 42.10 -9.50
N MET A 152 -13.43 42.07 -10.83
CA MET A 152 -13.23 40.89 -11.66
C MET A 152 -11.73 40.54 -11.89
N ARG A 153 -10.82 41.38 -11.45
CA ARG A 153 -9.37 41.25 -11.71
C ARG A 153 -8.71 40.48 -10.59
N VAL A 154 -8.59 39.19 -10.78
CA VAL A 154 -7.84 38.29 -9.89
C VAL A 154 -6.39 38.72 -9.81
N GLY A 155 -5.76 38.65 -8.62
CA GLY A 155 -4.34 38.94 -8.39
C GLY A 155 -3.99 40.45 -8.29
N ARG A 156 -4.94 41.37 -8.49
CA ARG A 156 -4.67 42.78 -8.35
C ARG A 156 -4.65 43.21 -6.88
N LYS A 157 -3.46 43.39 -6.31
CA LYS A 157 -3.25 43.73 -4.89
C LYS A 157 -4.08 44.91 -4.37
N SER A 158 -4.32 45.95 -5.19
CA SER A 158 -5.14 47.11 -4.82
C SER A 158 -6.63 46.79 -4.66
N ASP A 159 -7.09 45.68 -5.19
CA ASP A 159 -8.50 45.24 -5.16
C ASP A 159 -8.73 44.11 -4.13
N ARG A 160 -7.65 43.57 -3.52
CA ARG A 160 -7.75 42.55 -2.47
C ARG A 160 -8.34 43.17 -1.18
N VAL A 161 -9.43 42.59 -0.75
CA VAL A 161 -10.22 43.07 0.40
C VAL A 161 -10.01 42.17 1.61
N ALA A 162 -9.85 40.86 1.40
CA ALA A 162 -9.65 39.89 2.46
C ALA A 162 -8.74 38.76 2.02
N GLU A 163 -8.07 38.16 2.99
CA GLU A 163 -7.32 36.90 2.86
C GLU A 163 -7.72 36.02 4.05
N ARG A 164 -8.00 34.74 3.78
CA ARG A 164 -8.34 33.77 4.83
C ARG A 164 -7.98 32.35 4.38
N LEU A 165 -8.07 31.42 5.30
CA LEU A 165 -7.96 30.00 5.04
C LEU A 165 -9.36 29.43 4.83
N ASP A 166 -9.61 28.85 3.65
CA ASP A 166 -10.84 28.13 3.36
C ASP A 166 -10.58 26.62 3.50
N PRO A 167 -11.32 25.91 4.36
CA PRO A 167 -11.07 24.50 4.60
C PRO A 167 -11.38 23.62 3.40
N GLU A 168 -12.34 24.01 2.59
CA GLU A 168 -12.74 23.39 1.31
C GLU A 168 -13.31 24.46 0.38
N VAL A 169 -13.42 24.16 -0.90
CA VAL A 169 -14.06 25.06 -1.86
C VAL A 169 -15.45 24.53 -2.19
N ARG A 170 -16.43 24.97 -1.41
CA ARG A 170 -17.85 24.73 -1.62
C ARG A 170 -18.64 25.93 -1.06
N PHE A 171 -19.01 26.84 -1.95
CA PHE A 171 -19.64 28.10 -1.58
C PHE A 171 -20.90 28.35 -2.40
N ASP A 172 -21.97 28.78 -1.73
CA ASP A 172 -23.15 29.39 -2.33
C ASP A 172 -23.29 30.81 -1.75
N PHE A 173 -22.92 31.79 -2.54
CA PHE A 173 -23.03 33.22 -2.17
C PHE A 173 -24.42 33.78 -2.47
N GLY A 174 -25.29 32.99 -3.08
CA GLY A 174 -26.58 33.46 -3.58
C GLY A 174 -26.39 34.60 -4.58
N THR A 175 -27.17 35.67 -4.41
CA THR A 175 -27.04 36.90 -5.23
C THR A 175 -26.16 37.96 -4.56
N GLY A 176 -25.73 37.76 -3.32
CA GLY A 176 -24.92 38.69 -2.54
C GLY A 176 -23.42 38.59 -2.78
N PRO A 177 -22.64 39.39 -2.03
CA PRO A 177 -21.17 39.28 -1.95
C PRO A 177 -20.72 38.21 -0.96
N PRO A 178 -19.41 37.81 -0.99
CA PRO A 178 -18.85 36.97 0.02
C PRO A 178 -18.92 37.61 1.42
N GLN A 179 -19.24 36.78 2.43
CA GLN A 179 -19.25 37.24 3.82
C GLN A 179 -17.83 37.15 4.39
N THR A 180 -17.08 38.23 4.28
CA THR A 180 -15.70 38.34 4.81
C THR A 180 -15.53 39.33 5.95
N GLY A 181 -16.64 39.91 6.43
CA GLY A 181 -16.65 41.03 7.42
C GLY A 181 -16.27 42.38 6.80
N SER A 182 -16.20 42.51 5.48
CA SER A 182 -15.90 43.76 4.78
C SER A 182 -17.07 44.19 3.92
N ASP A 183 -17.47 45.48 4.05
CA ASP A 183 -18.53 46.10 3.25
C ASP A 183 -18.05 46.61 1.88
N GLN A 184 -16.80 46.29 1.49
CA GLN A 184 -16.19 46.83 0.24
C GLN A 184 -16.59 46.07 -1.01
N PHE A 185 -17.34 44.99 -0.91
CA PHE A 185 -17.77 44.20 -2.06
C PHE A 185 -19.03 44.77 -2.71
N LYS A 186 -19.05 44.72 -4.03
CA LYS A 186 -20.27 44.91 -4.81
C LYS A 186 -20.98 43.57 -5.04
N PRO A 187 -22.33 43.46 -4.85
CA PRO A 187 -23.01 42.18 -4.98
C PRO A 187 -22.88 41.52 -6.36
N HIS A 188 -22.63 42.30 -7.40
CA HIS A 188 -22.61 41.85 -8.79
C HIS A 188 -21.18 41.65 -9.34
N GLU A 189 -20.15 42.01 -8.58
CA GLU A 189 -18.77 41.97 -9.07
C GLU A 189 -17.80 41.66 -7.95
N PHE A 190 -17.20 40.48 -8.01
CA PHE A 190 -16.07 40.09 -7.15
C PHE A 190 -15.34 38.89 -7.77
N SER A 191 -14.12 38.65 -7.32
CA SER A 191 -13.37 37.46 -7.67
C SER A 191 -12.68 36.87 -6.44
N ILE A 192 -12.34 35.57 -6.52
CA ILE A 192 -11.65 34.85 -5.47
C ILE A 192 -10.55 34.02 -6.12
N GLN A 193 -9.39 33.98 -5.49
CA GLN A 193 -8.31 33.07 -5.86
C GLN A 193 -7.97 32.18 -4.66
N TRP A 194 -8.01 30.86 -4.87
CA TRP A 194 -7.49 29.90 -3.92
C TRP A 194 -6.18 29.35 -4.46
N HIS A 195 -5.21 29.20 -3.58
CA HIS A 195 -3.92 28.58 -3.90
C HIS A 195 -3.33 27.81 -2.73
N GLY A 196 -2.41 26.91 -3.04
CA GLY A 196 -1.79 25.97 -2.13
C GLY A 196 -1.49 24.65 -2.81
N SER A 197 -1.74 23.55 -2.13
CA SER A 197 -1.48 22.22 -2.68
C SER A 197 -2.58 21.21 -2.35
N VAL A 198 -2.72 20.22 -3.23
CA VAL A 198 -3.59 19.05 -3.04
C VAL A 198 -2.74 17.78 -2.89
N LEU A 199 -3.01 16.97 -1.88
CA LEU A 199 -2.39 15.67 -1.64
C LEU A 199 -3.14 14.57 -2.37
N ALA A 200 -2.46 13.84 -3.24
CA ALA A 200 -3.02 12.65 -3.86
C ALA A 200 -2.91 11.43 -2.91
N PRO A 201 -4.01 10.87 -2.42
CA PRO A 201 -3.98 9.68 -1.55
C PRO A 201 -3.66 8.38 -2.30
N GLU A 202 -4.00 8.28 -3.58
CA GLU A 202 -3.80 7.09 -4.43
C GLU A 202 -3.03 7.44 -5.71
N THR A 203 -2.42 6.43 -6.35
CA THR A 203 -1.80 6.61 -7.67
C THR A 203 -2.80 6.26 -8.75
N GLY A 204 -3.06 7.19 -9.67
CA GLY A 204 -3.96 6.95 -10.79
C GLY A 204 -4.44 8.23 -11.46
N GLU A 205 -5.45 8.08 -12.30
CA GLU A 205 -6.08 9.19 -12.99
C GLU A 205 -7.15 9.85 -12.13
N TYR A 206 -6.98 11.14 -11.85
CA TYR A 206 -7.91 11.97 -11.11
C TYR A 206 -8.70 12.85 -12.07
N GLU A 207 -10.02 12.87 -11.93
CA GLU A 207 -10.85 13.81 -12.65
C GLU A 207 -11.19 14.98 -11.73
N PHE A 208 -10.70 16.19 -12.02
CA PHE A 208 -11.08 17.41 -11.33
C PHE A 208 -12.35 17.97 -11.92
N ILE A 209 -13.27 18.42 -11.07
CA ILE A 209 -14.60 18.89 -11.44
C ILE A 209 -14.85 20.22 -10.77
N ILE A 210 -15.22 21.23 -11.55
CA ILE A 210 -15.71 22.51 -11.02
C ILE A 210 -17.19 22.63 -11.39
N ARG A 211 -18.02 22.90 -10.38
CA ARG A 211 -19.44 23.24 -10.60
C ARG A 211 -19.65 24.71 -10.29
N THR A 212 -19.98 25.47 -11.32
CA THR A 212 -20.27 26.91 -11.23
C THR A 212 -21.00 27.43 -12.46
N GLU A 213 -21.85 28.41 -12.25
CA GLU A 213 -22.43 29.22 -13.33
C GLU A 213 -21.54 30.40 -13.72
N ASN A 214 -20.44 30.61 -13.06
CA ASN A 214 -19.57 31.78 -13.17
C ASN A 214 -18.25 31.42 -13.87
N ALA A 215 -17.47 32.43 -14.23
CA ALA A 215 -16.18 32.21 -14.87
C ALA A 215 -15.17 31.61 -13.90
N THR A 216 -14.38 30.65 -14.36
CA THR A 216 -13.40 29.95 -13.53
C THR A 216 -12.21 29.44 -14.32
N ARG A 217 -11.07 29.27 -13.63
CA ARG A 217 -9.87 28.56 -14.11
C ARG A 217 -9.28 27.73 -13.01
N LEU A 218 -8.77 26.55 -13.35
CA LEU A 218 -8.07 25.66 -12.43
C LEU A 218 -6.72 25.27 -13.02
N TRP A 219 -5.67 25.40 -12.22
CA TRP A 219 -4.34 24.86 -12.48
C TRP A 219 -4.05 23.77 -11.44
N VAL A 220 -3.56 22.64 -11.91
CA VAL A 220 -3.10 21.54 -11.05
C VAL A 220 -1.77 21.06 -11.58
N ASN A 221 -0.72 21.15 -10.78
CA ASN A 221 0.64 20.67 -11.10
C ASN A 221 1.30 21.35 -12.33
N ASP A 222 0.72 22.38 -12.86
CA ASP A 222 1.27 23.21 -13.94
C ASP A 222 0.87 24.66 -13.64
N PRO A 223 1.82 25.59 -13.41
CA PRO A 223 1.51 26.97 -13.10
C PRO A 223 1.10 27.78 -14.33
N ASP A 224 1.48 27.35 -15.52
CA ASP A 224 1.35 28.11 -16.76
C ASP A 224 0.11 27.67 -17.56
N LEU A 225 -0.11 26.36 -17.67
CA LEU A 225 -1.23 25.81 -18.44
C LEU A 225 -2.38 25.41 -17.50
N PRO A 226 -3.56 26.05 -17.60
CA PRO A 226 -4.71 25.65 -16.81
C PRO A 226 -5.21 24.27 -17.22
N LEU A 227 -5.49 23.43 -16.22
CA LEU A 227 -6.16 22.14 -16.43
C LEU A 227 -7.60 22.34 -16.92
N ILE A 228 -8.32 23.32 -16.34
CA ILE A 228 -9.65 23.75 -16.76
C ILE A 228 -9.59 25.25 -17.04
N ASP A 229 -10.01 25.67 -18.23
CA ASP A 229 -10.21 27.08 -18.59
C ASP A 229 -11.65 27.31 -19.01
N ALA A 230 -12.40 27.97 -18.16
CA ALA A 230 -13.79 28.34 -18.35
C ALA A 230 -14.02 29.85 -18.04
N LEU A 231 -13.03 30.70 -18.35
CA LEU A 231 -13.19 32.16 -18.22
C LEU A 231 -14.14 32.71 -19.25
N VAL A 232 -14.10 32.20 -20.48
CA VAL A 232 -15.03 32.56 -21.55
C VAL A 232 -16.04 31.44 -21.69
N ARG A 233 -17.25 31.69 -21.25
CA ARG A 233 -18.33 30.72 -21.29
C ARG A 233 -19.03 30.68 -22.65
N SER A 234 -19.10 29.51 -23.27
CA SER A 234 -19.94 29.22 -24.38
C SER A 234 -21.01 28.21 -23.97
N GLY A 235 -22.28 28.65 -23.84
CA GLY A 235 -23.38 27.76 -23.47
C GLY A 235 -23.79 27.84 -21.99
N ASP A 236 -24.62 26.88 -21.56
CA ASP A 236 -25.22 26.80 -20.24
C ASP A 236 -24.53 25.76 -19.33
N ASP A 237 -23.32 25.30 -19.69
CA ASP A 237 -22.58 24.32 -18.91
C ASP A 237 -22.20 24.87 -17.54
N ILE A 238 -22.62 24.18 -16.51
CA ILE A 238 -22.34 24.50 -15.11
C ILE A 238 -21.31 23.58 -14.52
N GLU A 239 -20.82 22.60 -15.28
CA GLU A 239 -19.87 21.60 -14.83
C GLU A 239 -18.71 21.47 -15.82
N HIS A 240 -17.49 21.64 -15.31
CA HIS A 240 -16.25 21.57 -16.08
C HIS A 240 -15.37 20.46 -15.53
N ARG A 241 -14.91 19.54 -16.40
CA ARG A 241 -14.13 18.35 -15.99
C ARG A 241 -12.86 18.19 -16.81
N ARG A 242 -11.78 17.77 -16.16
CA ARG A 242 -10.53 17.35 -16.81
C ARG A 242 -9.79 16.35 -15.92
N SER A 243 -9.07 15.44 -16.56
CA SER A 243 -8.29 14.42 -15.88
C SER A 243 -6.80 14.74 -15.89
N ILE A 244 -6.11 14.26 -14.83
CA ILE A 244 -4.66 14.31 -14.68
C ILE A 244 -4.19 13.09 -13.91
N PHE A 245 -3.04 12.51 -14.29
CA PHE A 245 -2.44 11.39 -13.58
C PHE A 245 -1.59 11.87 -12.42
N LEU A 246 -1.85 11.38 -11.20
CA LEU A 246 -1.13 11.75 -9.99
C LEU A 246 -0.54 10.51 -9.28
N LEU A 247 0.55 10.71 -8.56
CA LEU A 247 1.21 9.69 -7.73
C LEU A 247 0.83 9.88 -6.27
N ALA A 248 0.51 8.79 -5.60
CA ALA A 248 0.14 8.76 -4.19
C ALA A 248 1.25 9.30 -3.26
N GLY A 249 0.84 9.97 -2.18
CA GLY A 249 1.74 10.49 -1.16
C GLY A 249 2.56 11.70 -1.62
N ARG A 250 2.06 12.45 -2.61
CA ARG A 250 2.69 13.68 -3.11
C ARG A 250 1.70 14.82 -3.10
N ALA A 251 2.20 16.00 -2.74
CA ALA A 251 1.47 17.25 -2.76
C ALA A 251 1.71 17.98 -4.09
N TYR A 252 0.66 18.33 -4.77
CA TYR A 252 0.66 18.98 -6.07
C TYR A 252 0.18 20.43 -5.94
N PRO A 253 0.87 21.43 -6.52
CA PRO A 253 0.41 22.82 -6.48
C PRO A 253 -0.94 22.95 -7.16
N ILE A 254 -1.85 23.69 -6.54
CA ILE A 254 -3.17 23.99 -7.06
C ILE A 254 -3.46 25.48 -6.99
N ARG A 255 -4.07 26.03 -8.05
CA ARG A 255 -4.60 27.38 -8.09
C ARG A 255 -5.97 27.36 -8.76
N LEU A 256 -6.96 27.94 -8.09
CA LEU A 256 -8.32 28.10 -8.60
C LEU A 256 -8.70 29.57 -8.62
N GLU A 257 -9.21 30.04 -9.74
CA GLU A 257 -9.79 31.38 -9.90
C GLU A 257 -11.29 31.28 -10.12
N PHE A 258 -12.02 32.15 -9.46
CA PHE A 258 -13.46 32.33 -9.60
C PHE A 258 -13.77 33.80 -9.82
N VAL A 259 -14.60 34.10 -10.82
CA VAL A 259 -15.00 35.46 -11.16
C VAL A 259 -16.52 35.53 -11.31
N LYS A 260 -17.17 36.25 -10.41
CA LYS A 260 -18.59 36.56 -10.53
C LYS A 260 -18.79 37.66 -11.61
N ALA A 261 -19.02 37.24 -12.84
CA ALA A 261 -19.37 38.12 -13.93
C ALA A 261 -20.08 37.33 -15.04
N LYS A 262 -21.07 37.95 -15.70
CA LYS A 262 -21.54 37.50 -16.99
C LYS A 262 -20.64 38.11 -18.05
N GLN A 263 -19.96 37.27 -18.81
CA GLN A 263 -19.18 37.72 -19.96
C GLN A 263 -20.10 38.03 -21.15
N GLY A 264 -19.69 39.02 -21.93
CA GLY A 264 -20.32 39.34 -23.22
C GLY A 264 -21.45 40.36 -23.16
N VAL A 265 -21.65 41.09 -22.06
CA VAL A 265 -22.64 42.14 -21.96
C VAL A 265 -21.93 43.45 -21.56
N ASP A 266 -22.42 44.56 -22.21
CA ASP A 266 -22.03 45.93 -21.93
C ASP A 266 -21.84 46.20 -20.41
N ASP A 267 -20.63 46.51 -20.03
CA ASP A 267 -20.15 46.66 -18.66
C ASP A 267 -20.51 48.01 -18.00
N SER A 268 -21.41 48.77 -18.61
CA SER A 268 -21.83 50.04 -18.00
C SER A 268 -22.53 49.82 -16.65
N GLU A 269 -22.15 50.60 -15.66
CA GLU A 269 -22.72 50.58 -14.29
C GLU A 269 -24.26 50.70 -14.29
N GLU A 270 -24.79 51.43 -15.29
CA GLU A 270 -26.23 51.67 -15.48
C GLU A 270 -27.00 50.42 -15.92
N LYS A 271 -26.39 49.55 -16.74
CA LYS A 271 -26.97 48.27 -17.17
C LYS A 271 -26.77 47.17 -16.13
N LYS A 272 -25.62 47.18 -15.41
CA LYS A 272 -25.39 46.28 -14.28
C LYS A 272 -26.45 46.48 -13.19
N ALA A 273 -26.83 47.72 -12.88
CA ALA A 273 -27.84 48.02 -11.85
C ALA A 273 -29.27 47.59 -12.25
N LYS A 274 -29.55 47.45 -13.56
CA LYS A 274 -30.86 47.02 -14.09
C LYS A 274 -30.97 45.54 -14.43
N ALA A 275 -29.83 44.81 -14.46
CA ALA A 275 -29.84 43.38 -14.76
C ALA A 275 -30.32 42.58 -13.51
N PRO A 276 -31.07 41.47 -13.70
CA PRO A 276 -31.42 40.62 -12.59
C PRO A 276 -30.12 40.10 -11.89
N PRO A 277 -30.11 40.03 -10.56
CA PRO A 277 -28.94 39.59 -9.84
C PRO A 277 -28.56 38.16 -10.22
N VAL A 278 -27.29 37.94 -10.58
CA VAL A 278 -26.75 36.62 -10.93
C VAL A 278 -26.35 35.88 -9.67
N LYS A 279 -26.75 34.62 -9.56
CA LYS A 279 -26.32 33.74 -8.51
C LYS A 279 -24.83 33.43 -8.65
N ALA A 280 -24.13 33.38 -7.53
CA ALA A 280 -22.73 32.97 -7.45
C ALA A 280 -22.58 31.75 -6.55
N ALA A 281 -22.10 30.67 -7.11
CA ALA A 281 -21.78 29.46 -6.39
C ALA A 281 -20.58 28.77 -7.05
N ILE A 282 -19.80 28.05 -6.26
CA ILE A 282 -18.68 27.22 -6.77
C ILE A 282 -18.46 26.03 -5.86
N SER A 283 -18.22 24.86 -6.45
CA SER A 283 -17.59 23.74 -5.78
C SER A 283 -16.39 23.25 -6.57
N LEU A 284 -15.33 22.85 -5.85
CA LEU A 284 -14.18 22.14 -6.38
C LEU A 284 -14.24 20.70 -5.89
N GLU A 285 -14.46 19.83 -6.80
CA GLU A 285 -14.62 18.40 -6.57
C GLU A 285 -13.53 17.64 -7.32
N TRP A 286 -13.30 16.43 -6.90
CA TRP A 286 -12.51 15.47 -7.62
C TRP A 286 -13.16 14.09 -7.63
N LYS A 287 -12.75 13.28 -8.58
CA LYS A 287 -13.05 11.86 -8.63
C LYS A 287 -11.73 11.11 -8.62
N LEU A 288 -11.48 10.34 -7.56
CA LEU A 288 -10.34 9.46 -7.44
C LEU A 288 -10.51 8.24 -8.36
N PRO A 289 -9.43 7.50 -8.64
CA PRO A 289 -9.56 6.21 -9.35
C PRO A 289 -10.61 5.31 -8.69
N ASP A 290 -11.53 4.79 -9.51
CA ASP A 290 -12.58 3.85 -9.09
C ASP A 290 -13.53 4.36 -7.98
N ARG A 291 -13.72 5.70 -7.85
CA ARG A 291 -14.62 6.32 -6.86
C ARG A 291 -15.63 7.26 -7.50
N GLU A 292 -16.61 7.67 -6.71
CA GLU A 292 -17.53 8.75 -7.08
C GLU A 292 -16.93 10.12 -6.77
N ALA A 293 -17.49 11.16 -7.41
CA ALA A 293 -17.06 12.52 -7.19
C ALA A 293 -17.40 13.01 -5.80
N GLU A 294 -16.45 13.69 -5.15
CA GLU A 294 -16.61 14.33 -3.85
C GLU A 294 -15.96 15.72 -3.85
N VAL A 295 -16.41 16.61 -2.99
CA VAL A 295 -15.66 17.86 -2.71
C VAL A 295 -14.32 17.48 -2.14
N ILE A 296 -13.23 18.11 -2.63
CA ILE A 296 -11.88 17.80 -2.13
C ILE A 296 -11.84 18.04 -0.63
N PRO A 297 -11.62 16.99 0.17
CA PRO A 297 -11.73 17.10 1.62
C PRO A 297 -10.55 17.89 2.21
N ASN A 298 -10.82 18.62 3.28
CA ASN A 298 -9.86 19.49 3.97
C ASN A 298 -8.51 18.83 4.25
N HIS A 299 -8.50 17.56 4.69
CA HIS A 299 -7.25 16.84 5.00
C HIS A 299 -6.36 16.56 3.78
N CYS A 300 -6.90 16.71 2.58
CA CYS A 300 -6.15 16.63 1.32
C CYS A 300 -5.74 18.02 0.77
N LEU A 301 -5.96 19.10 1.51
CA LEU A 301 -5.61 20.46 1.11
C LEU A 301 -4.59 21.07 2.09
N SER A 302 -3.64 21.83 1.55
CA SER A 302 -2.65 22.60 2.33
C SER A 302 -2.47 23.97 1.72
N PRO A 303 -2.31 25.04 2.56
CA PRO A 303 -2.02 26.39 2.06
C PRO A 303 -0.56 26.57 1.61
N VAL A 304 0.27 25.54 1.73
CA VAL A 304 1.68 25.55 1.32
C VAL A 304 1.78 25.34 -0.18
N ASP A 305 2.50 26.20 -0.88
CA ASP A 305 2.79 26.05 -2.30
C ASP A 305 3.93 25.03 -2.49
N ASN A 306 3.65 23.92 -3.16
CA ASN A 306 4.63 22.89 -3.47
C ASN A 306 5.15 23.02 -4.91
N PRO A 307 6.36 22.53 -5.22
CA PRO A 307 6.85 22.47 -6.58
C PRO A 307 6.07 21.46 -7.42
N ILE A 308 6.07 21.70 -8.74
CA ILE A 308 5.49 20.75 -9.68
C ILE A 308 6.22 19.40 -9.63
N THR A 309 5.46 18.32 -9.77
CA THR A 309 5.97 16.95 -9.72
C THR A 309 5.77 16.27 -11.08
N PHE A 310 6.83 15.76 -11.68
CA PHE A 310 6.70 14.94 -12.88
C PHE A 310 6.19 13.55 -12.51
N ALA A 311 5.08 13.13 -13.11
CA ALA A 311 4.50 11.79 -12.93
C ALA A 311 4.49 11.06 -14.29
N PRO A 312 5.29 9.98 -14.46
CA PRO A 312 5.29 9.22 -15.72
C PRO A 312 3.92 8.56 -15.95
N THR A 313 3.34 8.81 -17.12
CA THR A 313 2.02 8.31 -17.52
C THR A 313 2.09 6.99 -18.29
N THR A 314 3.26 6.61 -18.77
CA THR A 314 3.48 5.35 -19.50
C THR A 314 2.86 4.16 -18.78
N ALA A 315 2.07 3.36 -19.52
CA ALA A 315 1.47 2.13 -19.00
C ALA A 315 2.53 1.02 -18.84
N PHE A 316 2.48 0.33 -17.71
CA PHE A 316 3.36 -0.81 -17.40
C PHE A 316 2.56 -2.09 -17.21
N PRO A 317 3.12 -3.26 -17.54
CA PRO A 317 2.52 -4.53 -17.14
C PRO A 317 2.55 -4.67 -15.61
N PRO A 318 1.59 -5.39 -15.00
CA PRO A 318 1.54 -5.60 -13.56
C PRO A 318 2.76 -6.37 -13.05
N ASP A 319 3.18 -6.07 -11.84
CA ASP A 319 4.25 -6.82 -11.15
C ASP A 319 3.75 -8.18 -10.63
N ASP A 320 4.70 -9.12 -10.46
CA ASP A 320 4.42 -10.45 -9.91
C ASP A 320 4.03 -10.36 -8.43
N ARG A 321 2.83 -10.87 -8.09
CA ARG A 321 2.28 -10.99 -6.73
C ARG A 321 2.01 -12.45 -6.34
N SER A 322 2.54 -13.43 -7.06
CA SER A 322 2.20 -14.85 -6.90
C SER A 322 2.54 -15.43 -5.52
N ILE A 323 3.43 -14.80 -4.77
CA ILE A 323 3.82 -15.22 -3.42
C ILE A 323 3.29 -14.31 -2.29
N GLY A 324 2.25 -13.51 -2.59
CA GLY A 324 1.55 -12.70 -1.61
C GLY A 324 2.09 -11.27 -1.43
N TYR A 325 3.15 -10.89 -2.13
CA TYR A 325 3.65 -9.51 -2.18
C TYR A 325 4.23 -9.18 -3.56
N GLU A 326 4.26 -7.91 -3.88
CA GLU A 326 4.73 -7.38 -5.16
C GLU A 326 6.26 -7.44 -5.25
N ARG A 327 6.77 -7.93 -6.38
CA ARG A 327 8.21 -8.07 -6.62
C ARG A 327 8.58 -7.91 -8.08
N GLY A 328 9.79 -7.42 -8.33
CA GLY A 328 10.39 -7.31 -9.66
C GLY A 328 11.24 -8.54 -10.01
N SER A 329 10.65 -9.74 -10.03
CA SER A 329 11.38 -11.00 -10.20
C SER A 329 11.70 -11.35 -11.65
N SER A 330 10.99 -10.77 -12.62
CA SER A 330 11.14 -11.06 -14.04
C SER A 330 11.21 -9.80 -14.90
N ILE A 331 11.92 -9.88 -16.01
CA ILE A 331 11.91 -8.88 -17.07
C ILE A 331 11.17 -9.47 -18.25
N SER A 332 9.95 -8.99 -18.49
CA SER A 332 9.21 -9.33 -19.71
C SER A 332 9.53 -8.35 -20.84
N ARG A 333 9.18 -8.72 -22.06
CA ARG A 333 9.31 -7.83 -23.22
C ARG A 333 8.48 -6.57 -23.06
N GLU A 334 7.28 -6.71 -22.51
CA GLU A 334 6.35 -5.61 -22.28
C GLU A 334 6.89 -4.63 -21.22
N TRP A 335 7.56 -5.16 -20.17
CA TRP A 335 8.23 -4.32 -19.19
C TRP A 335 9.44 -3.58 -19.76
N ASP A 336 10.26 -4.24 -20.59
CA ASP A 336 11.40 -3.61 -21.26
C ASP A 336 10.91 -2.50 -22.22
N GLN A 337 9.86 -2.75 -22.99
CA GLN A 337 9.23 -1.73 -23.84
C GLN A 337 8.71 -0.56 -23.01
N ALA A 338 7.94 -0.81 -21.94
CA ALA A 338 7.41 0.23 -21.09
C ALA A 338 8.50 1.11 -20.45
N THR A 339 9.63 0.53 -20.03
CA THR A 339 10.76 1.32 -19.53
C THR A 339 11.42 2.16 -20.62
N THR A 340 11.37 1.73 -21.89
CA THR A 340 11.86 2.52 -23.02
C THR A 340 10.93 3.71 -23.29
N ASP A 341 9.62 3.47 -23.34
CA ASP A 341 8.62 4.50 -23.58
C ASP A 341 8.62 5.54 -22.45
N ALA A 342 8.71 5.09 -21.20
CA ALA A 342 8.84 5.99 -20.06
C ALA A 342 10.16 6.79 -20.07
N ALA A 343 11.27 6.19 -20.48
CA ALA A 343 12.53 6.93 -20.62
C ALA A 343 12.45 8.00 -21.73
N LEU A 344 11.71 7.73 -22.82
CA LEU A 344 11.44 8.74 -23.87
C LEU A 344 10.56 9.86 -23.35
N GLU A 345 9.52 9.54 -22.58
CA GLU A 345 8.64 10.52 -21.91
C GLU A 345 9.45 11.43 -20.98
N VAL A 346 10.33 10.87 -20.13
CA VAL A 346 11.24 11.64 -19.27
C VAL A 346 12.20 12.50 -20.07
N ALA A 347 12.81 11.97 -21.13
CA ALA A 347 13.75 12.73 -21.96
C ALA A 347 13.09 13.92 -22.66
N ALA A 348 11.84 13.75 -23.09
CA ALA A 348 11.04 14.85 -23.65
C ALA A 348 10.77 15.90 -22.57
N TYR A 349 10.32 15.49 -21.39
CA TYR A 349 10.05 16.40 -20.27
C TYR A 349 11.30 17.19 -19.85
N VAL A 350 12.44 16.50 -19.65
CA VAL A 350 13.71 17.17 -19.28
C VAL A 350 14.12 18.18 -20.32
N SER A 351 13.92 17.89 -21.61
CA SER A 351 14.27 18.80 -22.70
C SER A 351 13.40 20.06 -22.72
N THR A 352 12.09 19.93 -22.48
CA THR A 352 11.18 21.09 -22.47
C THR A 352 11.33 21.94 -21.20
N HIS A 353 11.87 21.37 -20.11
CA HIS A 353 12.07 22.06 -18.83
C HIS A 353 13.54 22.23 -18.47
N LEU A 354 14.44 22.20 -19.49
CA LEU A 354 15.88 22.13 -19.27
C LEU A 354 16.41 23.32 -18.46
N GLU A 355 15.98 24.54 -18.80
CA GLU A 355 16.35 25.76 -18.08
C GLU A 355 15.93 25.67 -16.60
N SER A 356 14.67 25.35 -16.33
CA SER A 356 14.14 25.29 -14.96
C SER A 356 14.76 24.17 -14.11
N LEU A 357 15.23 23.07 -14.74
CA LEU A 357 15.86 21.94 -14.05
C LEU A 357 17.36 22.11 -13.86
N SER A 358 18.04 22.69 -14.86
CA SER A 358 19.51 22.87 -14.84
C SER A 358 19.93 24.19 -14.25
N GLY A 359 19.07 25.21 -14.29
CA GLY A 359 19.43 26.61 -14.01
C GLY A 359 20.34 27.23 -15.09
N VAL A 360 20.36 26.66 -16.30
CA VAL A 360 21.24 27.10 -17.41
C VAL A 360 20.39 27.74 -18.48
N ASP A 361 20.60 29.04 -18.68
CA ASP A 361 19.95 29.85 -19.72
C ASP A 361 20.56 29.60 -21.10
N ASP A 362 19.77 29.81 -22.18
CA ASP A 362 20.23 29.67 -23.56
C ASP A 362 21.33 30.66 -23.92
N SER A 363 21.41 31.82 -23.23
CA SER A 363 22.42 32.87 -23.40
C SER A 363 23.73 32.62 -22.63
N ASP A 364 23.80 31.55 -21.80
CA ASP A 364 24.99 31.25 -21.00
C ASP A 364 26.23 30.93 -21.87
N GLY A 365 27.32 31.69 -21.70
CA GLY A 365 28.55 31.52 -22.47
C GLY A 365 29.20 30.14 -22.35
N ASP A 366 29.01 29.46 -21.19
CA ASP A 366 29.55 28.14 -20.90
C ASP A 366 28.44 27.07 -20.89
N ARG A 367 27.34 27.30 -21.61
CA ARG A 367 26.17 26.40 -21.66
C ARG A 367 26.53 24.93 -21.88
N PRO A 368 27.38 24.52 -22.82
CA PRO A 368 27.74 23.12 -23.01
C PRO A 368 28.38 22.47 -21.77
N ALA A 369 29.29 23.21 -21.09
CA ALA A 369 29.95 22.70 -19.87
C ALA A 369 28.97 22.58 -18.70
N LYS A 370 28.11 23.59 -18.50
CA LYS A 370 27.08 23.57 -17.47
C LYS A 370 26.05 22.45 -17.67
N LEU A 371 25.62 22.23 -18.91
CA LEU A 371 24.72 21.12 -19.25
C LEU A 371 25.38 19.73 -19.08
N ARG A 372 26.68 19.62 -19.37
CA ARG A 372 27.45 18.38 -19.10
C ARG A 372 27.48 18.11 -17.58
N GLU A 373 27.67 19.12 -16.76
CA GLU A 373 27.63 19.02 -15.30
C GLU A 373 26.23 18.61 -14.80
N PHE A 374 25.18 19.24 -15.34
CA PHE A 374 23.80 18.82 -15.06
C PHE A 374 23.57 17.34 -15.41
N ALA A 375 24.05 16.89 -16.59
CA ALA A 375 23.95 15.50 -17.01
C ALA A 375 24.67 14.53 -16.06
N ARG A 376 25.84 14.92 -15.51
CA ARG A 376 26.55 14.12 -14.50
C ARG A 376 25.74 14.02 -13.22
N LYS A 377 25.22 15.13 -12.71
CA LYS A 377 24.34 15.14 -11.52
C LYS A 377 23.07 14.33 -11.74
N PHE A 378 22.49 14.38 -12.94
CA PHE A 378 21.33 13.54 -13.29
C PHE A 378 21.68 12.04 -13.21
N ALA A 379 22.81 11.63 -13.78
CA ALA A 379 23.25 10.24 -13.74
C ALA A 379 23.62 9.77 -12.32
N GLU A 380 24.26 10.60 -11.51
CA GLU A 380 24.59 10.32 -10.11
C GLU A 380 23.31 10.10 -9.26
N ARG A 381 22.33 10.99 -9.40
CA ARG A 381 21.05 10.84 -8.71
C ARG A 381 20.30 9.61 -9.16
N ALA A 382 20.26 9.33 -10.48
CA ALA A 382 19.62 8.15 -11.02
C ALA A 382 20.29 6.85 -10.52
N PHE A 383 21.62 6.82 -10.43
CA PHE A 383 22.39 5.68 -9.92
C PHE A 383 22.53 5.68 -8.39
N ARG A 384 22.00 6.72 -7.72
CA ARG A 384 21.97 6.87 -6.27
C ARG A 384 23.35 6.85 -5.59
N ARG A 385 24.38 7.25 -6.36
CA ARG A 385 25.80 7.33 -5.92
C ARG A 385 26.63 8.20 -6.87
N PRO A 386 27.79 8.67 -6.43
CA PRO A 386 28.74 9.35 -7.32
C PRO A 386 29.17 8.43 -8.49
N LEU A 387 29.43 9.04 -9.65
CA LEU A 387 29.97 8.32 -10.78
C LEU A 387 31.48 8.10 -10.63
N SER A 388 31.98 6.91 -10.98
CA SER A 388 33.41 6.76 -11.24
C SER A 388 33.80 7.50 -12.54
N GLU A 389 35.09 7.77 -12.73
CA GLU A 389 35.58 8.40 -13.97
C GLU A 389 35.19 7.64 -15.24
N ASP A 390 35.27 6.31 -15.20
CA ASP A 390 34.86 5.46 -16.31
C ASP A 390 33.35 5.54 -16.59
N GLN A 391 32.55 5.64 -15.53
CA GLN A 391 31.10 5.82 -15.65
C GLN A 391 30.76 7.23 -16.18
N ALA A 392 31.39 8.27 -15.66
CA ALA A 392 31.20 9.63 -16.15
C ALA A 392 31.53 9.69 -17.65
N ARG A 393 32.65 9.09 -18.05
CA ARG A 393 33.06 9.01 -19.46
C ARG A 393 32.05 8.21 -20.31
N ALA A 394 31.61 7.05 -19.84
CA ALA A 394 30.72 6.18 -20.60
C ALA A 394 29.28 6.71 -20.75
N TYR A 395 28.73 7.32 -19.67
CA TYR A 395 27.34 7.75 -19.64
C TYR A 395 27.13 9.22 -20.00
N VAL A 396 28.17 10.06 -19.91
CA VAL A 396 28.03 11.51 -20.12
C VAL A 396 29.04 12.02 -21.15
N ASP A 397 30.34 11.97 -20.86
CA ASP A 397 31.35 12.75 -21.61
C ASP A 397 31.41 12.37 -23.08
N ARG A 398 31.47 11.05 -23.37
CA ARG A 398 31.51 10.57 -24.76
C ARG A 398 30.26 11.01 -25.55
N ILE A 399 29.08 11.03 -24.90
CA ILE A 399 27.83 11.42 -25.56
C ILE A 399 27.87 12.91 -25.93
N PHE A 400 28.39 13.76 -25.04
CA PHE A 400 28.56 15.18 -25.30
C PHE A 400 29.58 15.44 -26.39
N ASP A 401 30.72 14.73 -26.38
CA ASP A 401 31.78 14.88 -27.38
C ASP A 401 31.34 14.45 -28.79
N GLU A 402 30.51 13.40 -28.88
CA GLU A 402 30.00 12.88 -30.15
C GLU A 402 28.77 13.63 -30.68
N SER A 403 28.02 14.32 -29.82
CA SER A 403 26.70 14.87 -30.20
C SER A 403 26.77 16.15 -31.02
N GLY A 404 27.79 17.04 -30.78
CA GLY A 404 27.88 18.36 -31.38
C GLY A 404 26.75 19.34 -30.98
N ASP A 405 25.75 18.88 -30.25
CA ASP A 405 24.59 19.63 -29.77
C ASP A 405 24.29 19.22 -28.31
N PRO A 406 24.43 20.14 -27.33
CA PRO A 406 24.26 19.86 -25.92
C PRO A 406 22.85 19.40 -25.57
N ASP A 407 21.78 19.90 -26.17
CA ASP A 407 20.40 19.53 -25.92
C ASP A 407 20.13 18.09 -26.38
N ARG A 408 20.67 17.73 -27.54
CA ARG A 408 20.62 16.36 -28.02
C ARG A 408 21.43 15.42 -27.12
N ALA A 409 22.57 15.88 -26.60
CA ALA A 409 23.37 15.11 -25.66
C ALA A 409 22.58 14.81 -24.38
N ILE A 410 21.90 15.81 -23.79
CA ILE A 410 21.02 15.60 -22.60
C ILE A 410 19.98 14.51 -22.86
N ARG A 411 19.26 14.57 -23.98
CA ARG A 411 18.24 13.53 -24.31
C ARG A 411 18.85 12.15 -24.34
N ARG A 412 20.02 11.98 -24.97
CA ARG A 412 20.72 10.70 -25.06
C ARG A 412 21.20 10.20 -23.71
N VAL A 413 21.75 11.11 -22.85
CA VAL A 413 22.16 10.77 -21.49
C VAL A 413 20.98 10.30 -20.68
N VAL A 414 19.84 11.03 -20.68
CA VAL A 414 18.62 10.64 -19.95
C VAL A 414 18.17 9.24 -20.37
N LEU A 415 18.09 8.97 -21.68
CA LEU A 415 17.70 7.66 -22.21
C LEU A 415 18.67 6.54 -21.76
N LEU A 416 19.98 6.77 -21.90
CA LEU A 416 20.98 5.77 -21.54
C LEU A 416 20.97 5.49 -20.03
N VAL A 417 20.85 6.51 -19.22
CA VAL A 417 20.84 6.41 -17.76
C VAL A 417 19.61 5.65 -17.28
N LEU A 418 18.42 5.99 -17.78
CA LEU A 418 17.16 5.35 -17.35
C LEU A 418 16.99 3.94 -17.86
N LYS A 419 17.68 3.55 -18.95
CA LYS A 419 17.73 2.16 -19.44
C LYS A 419 18.89 1.34 -18.84
N SER A 420 19.74 1.99 -18.04
CA SER A 420 20.85 1.28 -17.39
C SER A 420 20.33 0.34 -16.29
N PRO A 421 20.88 -0.88 -16.16
CA PRO A 421 20.64 -1.73 -15.00
C PRO A 421 20.91 -1.03 -13.67
N ARG A 422 21.83 -0.05 -13.63
CA ARG A 422 22.13 0.76 -12.43
C ARG A 422 20.95 1.60 -11.95
N PHE A 423 20.07 2.00 -12.84
CA PHE A 423 18.80 2.62 -12.49
C PHE A 423 17.70 1.61 -12.25
N LEU A 424 17.54 0.65 -13.18
CA LEU A 424 16.42 -0.28 -13.22
C LEU A 424 16.40 -1.31 -12.08
N PHE A 425 17.53 -1.53 -11.40
CA PHE A 425 17.61 -2.41 -10.22
C PHE A 425 17.90 -1.61 -8.97
N ARG A 426 17.35 -2.04 -7.83
CA ARG A 426 17.52 -1.35 -6.55
C ARG A 426 18.97 -1.31 -6.10
N GLU A 427 19.70 -2.41 -6.30
CA GLU A 427 21.10 -2.58 -5.96
C GLU A 427 21.75 -3.57 -6.94
N ILE A 428 23.02 -3.38 -7.23
CA ILE A 428 23.77 -4.29 -8.09
C ILE A 428 24.89 -4.96 -7.29
N ASP A 429 25.68 -4.20 -6.56
CA ASP A 429 26.84 -4.69 -5.81
C ASP A 429 26.54 -5.01 -4.34
N GLY A 430 25.58 -4.31 -3.75
CA GLY A 430 24.92 -4.65 -2.47
C GLY A 430 25.76 -4.51 -1.21
N ARG A 431 26.88 -3.71 -1.17
CA ARG A 431 27.83 -3.77 -0.07
C ARG A 431 28.28 -2.43 0.53
N ASP A 432 28.02 -1.30 -0.11
CA ASP A 432 28.46 0.00 0.39
C ASP A 432 27.34 0.82 1.03
N ALA A 433 27.69 2.00 1.58
CA ALA A 433 26.75 2.88 2.25
C ALA A 433 25.65 3.43 1.33
N HIS A 434 25.89 3.56 0.01
CA HIS A 434 24.88 3.98 -0.95
C HIS A 434 23.85 2.86 -1.22
N ASP A 435 24.28 1.58 -1.17
CA ASP A 435 23.34 0.46 -1.21
C ASP A 435 22.48 0.40 0.07
N VAL A 436 23.07 0.72 1.23
CA VAL A 436 22.31 0.87 2.49
C VAL A 436 21.27 1.97 2.35
N ALA A 437 21.66 3.15 1.85
CA ALA A 437 20.75 4.27 1.57
C ALA A 437 19.60 3.85 0.63
N SER A 438 19.90 3.12 -0.43
CA SER A 438 18.91 2.59 -1.37
C SER A 438 17.94 1.62 -0.68
N ARG A 439 18.43 0.70 0.17
CA ARG A 439 17.57 -0.23 0.92
C ARG A 439 16.62 0.51 1.85
N ILE A 440 17.11 1.51 2.59
CA ILE A 440 16.29 2.34 3.48
C ILE A 440 15.17 3.03 2.68
N SER A 441 15.54 3.75 1.61
CA SER A 441 14.58 4.55 0.86
C SER A 441 13.55 3.72 0.11
N PHE A 442 13.96 2.65 -0.56
CA PHE A 442 13.01 1.75 -1.22
C PHE A 442 12.14 0.97 -0.23
N ALA A 443 12.65 0.66 0.97
CA ALA A 443 11.83 0.04 2.00
C ALA A 443 10.75 0.98 2.54
N LEU A 444 11.03 2.26 2.76
CA LEU A 444 10.09 3.19 3.36
C LEU A 444 9.25 3.98 2.34
N TRP A 445 9.83 4.35 1.20
CA TRP A 445 9.21 5.28 0.24
C TRP A 445 8.89 4.69 -1.13
N ASP A 446 9.34 3.45 -1.41
CA ASP A 446 9.34 2.88 -2.77
C ASP A 446 9.98 3.83 -3.79
N SER A 447 11.03 4.54 -3.39
CA SER A 447 11.68 5.55 -4.21
C SER A 447 13.19 5.67 -3.92
N SER A 448 13.87 6.49 -4.73
CA SER A 448 15.29 6.80 -4.58
C SER A 448 15.57 7.58 -3.28
N PRO A 449 16.81 7.47 -2.71
CA PRO A 449 17.22 8.25 -1.56
C PRO A 449 17.13 9.76 -1.81
N ASP A 450 16.76 10.51 -0.78
CA ASP A 450 16.86 11.98 -0.78
C ASP A 450 18.30 12.47 -0.58
N ALA A 451 18.50 13.77 -0.73
CA ALA A 451 19.83 14.37 -0.60
C ALA A 451 20.43 14.14 0.80
N ALA A 452 19.62 14.19 1.86
CA ALA A 452 20.08 13.96 3.23
C ALA A 452 20.59 12.52 3.43
N LEU A 453 19.88 11.54 2.89
CA LEU A 453 20.28 10.14 2.99
C LEU A 453 21.52 9.82 2.13
N LEU A 454 21.65 10.42 0.95
CA LEU A 454 22.85 10.31 0.12
C LEU A 454 24.06 10.97 0.79
N GLN A 455 23.87 12.12 1.45
CA GLN A 455 24.93 12.76 2.21
C GLN A 455 25.38 11.93 3.41
N ALA A 456 24.43 11.32 4.15
CA ALA A 456 24.75 10.40 5.23
C ALA A 456 25.57 9.19 4.72
N ALA A 457 25.21 8.65 3.53
CA ALA A 457 25.99 7.60 2.89
C ALA A 457 27.42 8.05 2.55
N ALA A 458 27.59 9.24 1.96
CA ALA A 458 28.89 9.80 1.60
C ALA A 458 29.77 10.05 2.83
N ASN A 459 29.18 10.45 3.96
CA ASN A 459 29.87 10.71 5.22
C ASN A 459 30.21 9.41 6.00
N GLY A 460 29.75 8.23 5.55
CA GLY A 460 29.91 6.98 6.30
C GLY A 460 28.98 6.82 7.51
N GLU A 461 27.89 7.63 7.56
CA GLU A 461 26.92 7.68 8.67
C GLU A 461 25.77 6.64 8.49
N LEU A 462 26.02 5.58 7.73
CA LEU A 462 25.10 4.44 7.54
C LEU A 462 25.79 3.09 7.82
N SER A 463 26.75 3.08 8.77
CA SER A 463 27.59 1.92 9.07
C SER A 463 27.08 1.09 10.25
N THR A 464 26.21 1.66 11.10
CA THR A 464 25.68 0.98 12.29
C THR A 464 24.15 0.93 12.28
N PRO A 465 23.54 -0.04 13.00
CA PRO A 465 22.10 -0.12 13.16
C PRO A 465 21.47 1.16 13.73
N GLU A 466 22.14 1.86 14.63
CA GLU A 466 21.69 3.10 15.25
C GLU A 466 21.63 4.24 14.25
N GLN A 467 22.65 4.36 13.40
CA GLN A 467 22.68 5.36 12.31
C GLN A 467 21.57 5.10 11.29
N VAL A 468 21.37 3.84 10.89
CA VAL A 468 20.26 3.43 10.00
C VAL A 468 18.92 3.74 10.66
N ARG A 469 18.77 3.45 11.96
CA ARG A 469 17.56 3.75 12.74
C ARG A 469 17.23 5.24 12.72
N GLY A 470 18.20 6.10 12.99
CA GLY A 470 17.99 7.55 12.99
C GLY A 470 17.47 8.08 11.63
N GLN A 471 18.00 7.57 10.51
CA GLN A 471 17.47 7.91 9.20
C GLN A 471 16.06 7.32 8.96
N ALA A 472 15.81 6.09 9.35
CA ALA A 472 14.50 5.47 9.21
C ALA A 472 13.42 6.21 10.04
N GLU A 473 13.75 6.67 11.26
CA GLU A 473 12.85 7.47 12.11
C GLU A 473 12.49 8.82 11.47
N ARG A 474 13.47 9.50 10.85
CA ARG A 474 13.21 10.71 10.06
C ARG A 474 12.27 10.45 8.90
N MET A 475 12.47 9.33 8.20
CA MET A 475 11.80 9.01 6.93
C MET A 475 10.40 8.43 7.11
N VAL A 476 10.11 7.76 8.23
CA VAL A 476 8.82 7.10 8.45
C VAL A 476 7.63 8.08 8.55
N GLY A 477 7.88 9.34 8.93
CA GLY A 477 6.86 10.40 9.01
C GLY A 477 6.48 11.03 7.67
N ASP A 478 7.23 10.78 6.61
CA ASP A 478 7.03 11.36 5.27
C ASP A 478 5.73 10.86 4.61
N LEU A 479 5.09 11.69 3.78
CA LEU A 479 3.87 11.35 3.06
C LEU A 479 4.01 10.10 2.18
N ARG A 480 5.20 9.86 1.61
CA ARG A 480 5.51 8.66 0.82
C ARG A 480 5.44 7.39 1.67
N ALA A 481 5.97 7.44 2.90
CA ALA A 481 5.88 6.32 3.85
C ALA A 481 4.42 6.09 4.29
N ARG A 482 3.66 7.17 4.53
CA ARG A 482 2.24 7.09 4.85
C ARG A 482 1.46 6.41 3.72
N SER A 483 1.69 6.82 2.48
CA SER A 483 1.06 6.20 1.30
C SER A 483 1.42 4.71 1.19
N LYS A 484 2.68 4.33 1.41
CA LYS A 484 3.12 2.93 1.35
C LYS A 484 2.46 2.07 2.43
N VAL A 485 2.32 2.57 3.65
CA VAL A 485 1.64 1.85 4.74
C VAL A 485 0.14 1.73 4.49
N ARG A 486 -0.50 2.79 3.98
CA ARG A 486 -1.91 2.73 3.56
C ARG A 486 -2.12 1.63 2.52
N ASP A 487 -1.29 1.60 1.48
CA ASP A 487 -1.30 0.56 0.45
C ASP A 487 -1.14 -0.85 1.05
N PHE A 488 -0.22 -1.02 2.01
CA PHE A 488 -0.09 -2.28 2.73
C PHE A 488 -1.40 -2.71 3.40
N PHE A 489 -2.05 -1.81 4.15
CA PHE A 489 -3.28 -2.18 4.86
C PHE A 489 -4.46 -2.42 3.93
N LEU A 490 -4.56 -1.70 2.82
CA LEU A 490 -5.58 -1.98 1.81
C LEU A 490 -5.38 -3.36 1.17
N GLN A 491 -4.13 -3.76 0.90
CA GLN A 491 -3.78 -5.12 0.45
C GLN A 491 -4.06 -6.17 1.53
N TRP A 492 -3.67 -5.89 2.78
CA TRP A 492 -3.91 -6.76 3.92
C TRP A 492 -5.39 -7.02 4.14
N LEU A 493 -6.24 -5.99 4.00
CA LEU A 493 -7.70 -6.06 4.03
C LEU A 493 -8.31 -6.63 2.74
N ARG A 494 -7.53 -6.81 1.67
CA ARG A 494 -7.96 -7.28 0.34
C ARG A 494 -9.00 -6.38 -0.31
N VAL A 495 -8.85 -5.09 -0.14
CA VAL A 495 -9.75 -4.05 -0.66
C VAL A 495 -9.03 -3.02 -1.54
N GLU A 496 -7.84 -3.34 -2.04
CA GLU A 496 -7.01 -2.47 -2.91
C GLU A 496 -7.66 -2.18 -4.26
N HIS A 497 -8.32 -3.18 -4.83
CA HIS A 497 -9.05 -3.09 -6.09
C HIS A 497 -10.48 -3.57 -5.84
N PRO A 498 -11.38 -2.68 -5.40
CA PRO A 498 -12.76 -3.08 -5.23
C PRO A 498 -13.31 -3.45 -6.63
N PRO A 499 -13.83 -4.68 -6.80
CA PRO A 499 -14.74 -4.93 -7.91
C PRO A 499 -15.91 -3.94 -7.76
N ASP A 500 -16.70 -3.73 -8.81
CA ASP A 500 -17.94 -2.97 -8.71
C ASP A 500 -18.73 -3.45 -7.49
N LEU A 501 -18.62 -2.70 -6.38
CA LEU A 501 -19.25 -3.08 -5.12
C LEU A 501 -20.74 -2.81 -5.21
N ALA A 502 -21.44 -3.68 -5.95
CA ALA A 502 -22.88 -3.60 -6.13
C ALA A 502 -23.61 -4.54 -5.20
N LYS A 503 -24.74 -4.09 -4.68
CA LYS A 503 -25.66 -4.90 -3.85
C LYS A 503 -26.99 -5.09 -4.54
N ASP A 504 -27.71 -6.13 -4.13
CA ASP A 504 -29.06 -6.42 -4.60
C ASP A 504 -30.01 -5.28 -4.25
N ARG A 505 -30.48 -4.55 -5.25
CA ARG A 505 -31.35 -3.38 -5.05
C ARG A 505 -32.70 -3.72 -4.42
N ALA A 506 -33.16 -4.96 -4.53
CA ALA A 506 -34.39 -5.38 -3.87
C ALA A 506 -34.23 -5.51 -2.36
N LYS A 507 -33.01 -5.84 -1.88
CA LYS A 507 -32.68 -5.99 -0.46
C LYS A 507 -32.04 -4.73 0.14
N TYR A 508 -31.26 -4.02 -0.65
CA TYR A 508 -30.50 -2.85 -0.24
C TYR A 508 -30.72 -1.69 -1.24
N PRO A 509 -31.95 -1.12 -1.32
CA PRO A 509 -32.31 -0.12 -2.32
C PRO A 509 -31.47 1.15 -2.23
N ASP A 510 -31.01 1.51 -1.03
CA ASP A 510 -30.25 2.73 -0.77
C ASP A 510 -28.72 2.52 -0.86
N PHE A 511 -28.26 1.32 -1.17
CA PHE A 511 -26.82 1.05 -1.37
C PHE A 511 -26.44 1.35 -2.83
N ASP A 512 -25.85 2.49 -3.05
CA ASP A 512 -25.42 2.99 -4.34
C ASP A 512 -23.88 3.17 -4.42
N PRO A 513 -23.32 3.54 -5.58
CA PRO A 513 -21.89 3.79 -5.71
C PRO A 513 -21.37 4.91 -4.81
N ALA A 514 -22.19 5.91 -4.47
CA ALA A 514 -21.79 6.99 -3.57
C ALA A 514 -21.63 6.49 -2.11
N ILE A 515 -22.52 5.62 -1.66
CA ILE A 515 -22.38 4.92 -0.36
C ILE A 515 -21.11 4.06 -0.35
N ALA A 516 -20.83 3.32 -1.43
CA ALA A 516 -19.62 2.50 -1.53
C ALA A 516 -18.34 3.36 -1.47
N SER A 517 -18.32 4.50 -2.17
CA SER A 517 -17.22 5.47 -2.15
C SER A 517 -17.00 6.07 -0.77
N ASP A 518 -18.08 6.52 -0.11
CA ASP A 518 -18.01 7.07 1.24
C ASP A 518 -17.52 6.04 2.28
N LEU A 519 -17.94 4.79 2.16
CA LEU A 519 -17.46 3.70 3.02
C LEU A 519 -15.96 3.45 2.83
N ARG A 520 -15.44 3.59 1.63
CA ARG A 520 -14.00 3.51 1.36
C ARG A 520 -13.25 4.63 2.07
N THR A 521 -13.73 5.88 1.95
CA THR A 521 -13.16 7.04 2.66
C THR A 521 -13.24 6.84 4.19
N SER A 522 -14.35 6.32 4.71
CA SER A 522 -14.52 5.97 6.12
C SER A 522 -13.45 4.99 6.61
N LEU A 523 -13.18 3.94 5.84
CA LEU A 523 -12.14 2.95 6.16
C LEU A 523 -10.75 3.60 6.21
N GLU A 524 -10.42 4.41 5.22
CA GLU A 524 -9.11 5.08 5.13
C GLU A 524 -8.88 6.05 6.30
N LEU A 525 -9.91 6.82 6.69
CA LEU A 525 -9.85 7.68 7.87
C LEU A 525 -9.63 6.86 9.16
N SER A 526 -10.27 5.69 9.27
CA SER A 526 -10.09 4.80 10.41
C SER A 526 -8.67 4.21 10.47
N LEU A 527 -8.11 3.85 9.31
CA LEU A 527 -6.72 3.41 9.20
C LEU A 527 -5.76 4.55 9.58
N ASP A 528 -5.94 5.74 9.02
CA ASP A 528 -5.06 6.88 9.28
C ASP A 528 -5.10 7.30 10.76
N GLU A 529 -6.28 7.33 11.41
CA GLU A 529 -6.39 7.61 12.84
C GLU A 529 -5.58 6.62 13.68
N THR A 530 -5.68 5.33 13.37
CA THR A 530 -4.99 4.29 14.14
C THR A 530 -3.48 4.29 13.89
N LEU A 531 -3.04 4.42 12.63
CA LEU A 531 -1.65 4.29 12.23
C LEU A 531 -0.82 5.53 12.59
N TRP A 532 -1.42 6.73 12.47
CA TRP A 532 -0.73 8.00 12.63
C TRP A 532 -1.12 8.75 13.90
N GLY A 533 -2.10 8.23 14.65
CA GLY A 533 -2.43 8.72 15.99
C GLY A 533 -1.26 8.55 16.97
N GLU A 534 -1.40 9.14 18.16
CA GLU A 534 -0.34 9.18 19.18
C GLU A 534 0.22 7.79 19.52
N LYS A 535 -0.65 6.80 19.70
CA LYS A 535 -0.25 5.45 20.10
C LYS A 535 0.26 4.60 18.94
N GLY A 536 -0.34 4.69 17.75
CA GLY A 536 0.02 3.87 16.58
C GLY A 536 -0.02 2.36 16.83
N ASP A 537 -0.83 1.91 17.80
CA ASP A 537 -0.93 0.51 18.25
C ASP A 537 -1.78 -0.31 17.25
N PHE A 538 -1.15 -1.30 16.63
CA PHE A 538 -1.80 -2.21 15.69
C PHE A 538 -3.08 -2.86 16.24
N ARG A 539 -3.10 -3.22 17.53
CA ARG A 539 -4.25 -3.90 18.14
C ARG A 539 -5.53 -3.06 18.05
N GLN A 540 -5.39 -1.74 17.99
CA GLN A 540 -6.53 -0.82 17.84
C GLN A 540 -7.19 -0.93 16.46
N LEU A 541 -6.51 -1.46 15.44
CA LEU A 541 -7.17 -1.81 14.18
C LEU A 541 -8.25 -2.88 14.37
N LEU A 542 -8.07 -3.79 15.31
CA LEU A 542 -9.03 -4.86 15.62
C LEU A 542 -10.01 -4.46 16.73
N LEU A 543 -9.55 -3.67 17.73
CA LEU A 543 -10.30 -3.32 18.94
C LEU A 543 -10.99 -1.97 18.85
N GLY A 544 -10.67 -1.14 17.86
CA GLY A 544 -11.19 0.23 17.75
C GLY A 544 -12.71 0.27 17.71
N GLU A 545 -13.27 1.25 18.40
CA GLU A 545 -14.70 1.49 18.46
C GLU A 545 -15.10 2.68 17.58
N GLY A 546 -16.25 2.58 16.93
CA GLY A 546 -16.83 3.64 16.12
C GLY A 546 -16.42 3.61 14.64
N LEU A 547 -17.10 4.43 13.87
CA LEU A 547 -16.95 4.59 12.42
C LEU A 547 -16.83 6.08 12.08
N PHE A 548 -16.11 6.39 11.00
CA PHE A 548 -16.17 7.71 10.38
C PHE A 548 -17.39 7.78 9.47
N LEU A 549 -18.35 8.64 9.78
CA LEU A 549 -19.56 8.84 9.01
C LEU A 549 -19.68 10.29 8.55
N ASN A 550 -20.06 10.51 7.29
CA ASN A 550 -20.59 11.75 6.78
C ASN A 550 -22.14 11.74 6.87
N GLY A 551 -22.82 12.80 6.49
CA GLY A 551 -24.28 12.87 6.56
C GLY A 551 -24.97 11.77 5.76
N ARG A 552 -24.46 11.41 4.58
CA ARG A 552 -25.02 10.35 3.73
C ARG A 552 -24.88 8.96 4.34
N LEU A 553 -23.71 8.61 4.88
CA LEU A 553 -23.52 7.35 5.60
C LEU A 553 -24.33 7.30 6.90
N ALA A 554 -24.40 8.41 7.63
CA ALA A 554 -25.19 8.51 8.84
C ALA A 554 -26.67 8.18 8.58
N LYS A 555 -27.25 8.79 7.55
CA LYS A 555 -28.61 8.49 7.08
C LYS A 555 -28.76 7.02 6.69
N PHE A 556 -27.78 6.45 5.96
CA PHE A 556 -27.81 5.04 5.53
C PHE A 556 -27.77 4.07 6.71
N TYR A 557 -27.04 4.40 7.80
CA TYR A 557 -26.94 3.57 9.01
C TYR A 557 -27.91 3.97 10.13
N GLY A 558 -28.75 4.99 9.90
CA GLY A 558 -29.76 5.43 10.88
C GLY A 558 -29.17 6.24 12.04
N VAL A 559 -28.03 6.91 11.83
CA VAL A 559 -27.36 7.76 12.79
C VAL A 559 -27.81 9.21 12.58
N ASP A 560 -28.10 9.95 13.65
CA ASP A 560 -28.56 11.33 13.60
C ASP A 560 -27.39 12.31 13.33
N LEU A 561 -27.20 12.69 12.07
CA LEU A 561 -26.28 13.73 11.60
C LEU A 561 -26.96 14.58 10.53
N PRO A 562 -26.57 15.88 10.39
CA PRO A 562 -27.00 16.70 9.27
C PRO A 562 -26.64 16.06 7.91
N ASP A 563 -27.50 16.20 6.90
CA ASP A 563 -27.29 15.61 5.56
C ASP A 563 -25.99 16.08 4.89
N ASP A 564 -25.49 17.27 5.22
CA ASP A 564 -24.25 17.85 4.72
C ASP A 564 -23.05 17.72 5.67
N ALA A 565 -23.20 16.94 6.76
CA ALA A 565 -22.14 16.76 7.75
C ALA A 565 -20.87 16.15 7.09
N PRO A 566 -19.68 16.74 7.33
CA PRO A 566 -18.43 16.15 6.92
C PRO A 566 -18.16 14.85 7.68
N PHE A 567 -17.18 14.08 7.24
CA PHE A 567 -16.74 12.89 7.97
C PHE A 567 -16.33 13.23 9.41
N ARG A 568 -16.94 12.54 10.36
CA ARG A 568 -16.56 12.58 11.77
C ARG A 568 -16.70 11.22 12.41
N LYS A 569 -15.90 10.95 13.43
CA LYS A 569 -15.97 9.69 14.16
C LYS A 569 -17.23 9.67 15.03
N VAL A 570 -18.04 8.65 14.84
CA VAL A 570 -19.24 8.34 15.64
C VAL A 570 -18.96 7.09 16.46
N LYS A 571 -19.25 7.14 17.75
CA LYS A 571 -19.09 5.99 18.63
C LYS A 571 -20.13 4.91 18.30
N ASP A 572 -19.76 3.66 18.59
CA ASP A 572 -20.68 2.53 18.52
C ASP A 572 -21.72 2.60 19.64
N ASP A 573 -23.01 2.53 19.31
CA ASP A 573 -24.11 2.55 20.25
C ASP A 573 -24.41 1.16 20.88
N GLY A 574 -23.40 0.30 21.03
CA GLY A 574 -23.53 -1.04 21.60
C GLY A 574 -23.91 -2.11 20.59
N GLU A 575 -23.64 -1.87 19.30
CA GLU A 575 -23.80 -2.85 18.22
C GLU A 575 -22.70 -3.91 18.21
N GLY A 576 -21.70 -3.82 19.09
CA GLY A 576 -20.62 -4.81 19.18
C GLY A 576 -19.62 -4.75 18.04
N ARG A 577 -19.36 -3.56 17.49
CA ARG A 577 -18.37 -3.37 16.44
C ARG A 577 -16.96 -3.62 16.96
N ALA A 578 -16.10 -4.11 16.07
CA ALA A 578 -14.73 -4.53 16.34
C ALA A 578 -13.81 -4.05 15.23
N GLY A 579 -13.38 -2.81 15.31
CA GLY A 579 -12.44 -2.17 14.39
C GLY A 579 -12.68 -2.49 12.91
N VAL A 580 -11.60 -2.80 12.20
CA VAL A 580 -11.66 -3.12 10.75
C VAL A 580 -12.42 -4.42 10.47
N LEU A 581 -12.50 -5.36 11.43
CA LEU A 581 -13.20 -6.65 11.21
C LEU A 581 -14.69 -6.44 10.93
N THR A 582 -15.30 -5.42 11.52
CA THR A 582 -16.71 -5.07 11.35
C THR A 582 -16.92 -3.79 10.56
N HIS A 583 -15.85 -3.27 9.94
CA HIS A 583 -15.99 -2.09 9.10
C HIS A 583 -16.89 -2.39 7.90
N PRO A 584 -17.95 -1.59 7.66
CA PRO A 584 -18.94 -1.90 6.63
C PRO A 584 -18.36 -2.09 5.23
N TYR A 585 -17.33 -1.31 4.84
CA TYR A 585 -16.67 -1.48 3.56
C TYR A 585 -16.04 -2.87 3.42
N LEU A 586 -15.32 -3.35 4.44
CA LEU A 586 -14.74 -4.69 4.45
C LEU A 586 -15.82 -5.76 4.39
N LEU A 587 -16.84 -5.66 5.24
CA LEU A 587 -17.93 -6.64 5.28
C LEU A 587 -18.71 -6.71 3.97
N ALA A 588 -18.93 -5.57 3.33
CA ALA A 588 -19.58 -5.51 2.03
C ALA A 588 -18.73 -6.18 0.94
N ASN A 589 -17.41 -5.97 0.93
CA ASN A 589 -16.51 -6.66 0.01
C ASN A 589 -16.44 -8.18 0.24
N LEU A 590 -16.61 -8.64 1.48
CA LEU A 590 -16.58 -10.05 1.87
C LEU A 590 -17.95 -10.72 1.80
N ALA A 591 -18.96 -10.07 1.24
CA ALA A 591 -20.34 -10.58 1.12
C ALA A 591 -20.73 -10.74 -0.35
N TYR A 592 -21.73 -11.58 -0.59
CA TYR A 592 -22.42 -11.63 -1.88
C TYR A 592 -23.33 -10.40 -2.06
N SER A 593 -23.91 -10.23 -3.24
CA SER A 593 -24.78 -9.07 -3.50
C SER A 593 -26.02 -9.01 -2.57
N GLY A 594 -26.63 -10.12 -2.26
CA GLY A 594 -27.86 -10.19 -1.46
C GLY A 594 -27.74 -10.91 -0.10
N THR A 595 -26.57 -11.49 0.23
CA THR A 595 -26.39 -12.27 1.47
C THR A 595 -24.95 -12.16 2.00
N THR A 596 -24.77 -12.43 3.29
CA THR A 596 -23.44 -12.56 3.89
C THR A 596 -22.71 -13.80 3.40
N SER A 597 -21.41 -13.85 3.60
CA SER A 597 -20.57 -15.01 3.31
C SER A 597 -19.64 -15.32 4.48
N PRO A 598 -20.05 -16.17 5.42
CA PRO A 598 -19.18 -16.62 6.52
C PRO A 598 -17.86 -17.21 6.01
N ILE A 599 -17.88 -17.88 4.87
CA ILE A 599 -16.69 -18.50 4.26
C ILE A 599 -15.68 -17.40 3.86
N HIS A 600 -16.10 -16.34 3.15
CA HIS A 600 -15.20 -15.25 2.75
C HIS A 600 -14.64 -14.50 3.97
N ARG A 601 -15.50 -14.22 4.98
CA ARG A 601 -15.10 -13.60 6.25
C ARG A 601 -14.07 -14.45 7.00
N GLY A 602 -14.32 -15.75 7.11
CA GLY A 602 -13.40 -16.69 7.77
C GLY A 602 -12.09 -16.89 7.02
N VAL A 603 -12.12 -16.96 5.68
CA VAL A 603 -10.91 -17.00 4.84
C VAL A 603 -10.08 -15.73 5.00
N PHE A 604 -10.71 -14.56 5.06
CA PHE A 604 -10.03 -13.30 5.32
C PHE A 604 -9.31 -13.32 6.67
N ILE A 605 -9.99 -13.68 7.76
CA ILE A 605 -9.37 -13.76 9.09
C ILE A 605 -8.23 -14.77 9.07
N ALA A 606 -8.44 -15.97 8.52
CA ALA A 606 -7.41 -17.00 8.49
C ALA A 606 -6.18 -16.59 7.70
N ARG A 607 -6.34 -15.99 6.50
CA ARG A 607 -5.20 -15.63 5.63
C ARG A 607 -4.54 -14.32 6.00
N SER A 608 -5.34 -13.26 6.17
CA SER A 608 -4.81 -11.91 6.39
C SER A 608 -4.43 -11.68 7.84
N VAL A 609 -5.33 -11.99 8.79
CA VAL A 609 -5.10 -11.71 10.21
C VAL A 609 -4.18 -12.75 10.85
N LEU A 610 -4.43 -14.04 10.62
CA LEU A 610 -3.67 -15.14 11.22
C LEU A 610 -2.48 -15.62 10.35
N GLY A 611 -2.35 -15.17 9.10
CA GLY A 611 -1.28 -15.59 8.20
C GLY A 611 -1.32 -17.08 7.82
N ARG A 612 -2.46 -17.75 7.98
CA ARG A 612 -2.60 -19.18 7.71
C ARG A 612 -2.66 -19.44 6.21
N SER A 613 -1.86 -20.40 5.75
CA SER A 613 -1.90 -20.83 4.35
C SER A 613 -3.12 -21.70 4.09
N LEU A 614 -4.02 -21.23 3.25
CA LEU A 614 -5.19 -21.99 2.78
C LEU A 614 -4.99 -22.35 1.31
N ARG A 615 -5.05 -23.64 1.01
CA ARG A 615 -5.02 -24.09 -0.39
C ARG A 615 -6.32 -23.66 -1.11
N PRO A 616 -6.27 -23.36 -2.41
CA PRO A 616 -7.48 -23.17 -3.19
C PRO A 616 -8.36 -24.43 -3.10
N PRO A 617 -9.68 -24.27 -3.08
CA PRO A 617 -10.58 -25.44 -3.12
C PRO A 617 -10.32 -26.23 -4.41
N PRO A 618 -10.40 -27.57 -4.37
CA PRO A 618 -10.19 -28.42 -5.55
C PRO A 618 -11.25 -28.17 -6.64
N VAL A 619 -12.44 -27.75 -6.25
CA VAL A 619 -13.57 -27.43 -7.12
C VAL A 619 -14.23 -26.14 -6.60
N ALA A 620 -14.60 -25.24 -7.50
CA ALA A 620 -15.44 -24.09 -7.15
C ALA A 620 -16.86 -24.57 -6.87
N VAL A 621 -17.36 -24.31 -5.66
CA VAL A 621 -18.72 -24.67 -5.25
C VAL A 621 -19.52 -23.40 -5.08
N ALA A 622 -20.65 -23.29 -5.81
CA ALA A 622 -21.56 -22.17 -5.64
C ALA A 622 -22.24 -22.25 -4.24
N PRO A 623 -22.53 -21.12 -3.59
CA PRO A 623 -23.25 -21.10 -2.34
C PRO A 623 -24.68 -21.68 -2.53
N LEU A 624 -25.21 -22.36 -1.49
CA LEU A 624 -26.57 -22.82 -1.50
C LEU A 624 -27.53 -21.63 -1.59
N ALA A 625 -28.38 -21.65 -2.59
CA ALA A 625 -29.36 -20.60 -2.83
C ALA A 625 -30.32 -20.44 -1.64
N PRO A 626 -30.49 -19.22 -1.08
CA PRO A 626 -31.39 -19.00 0.04
C PRO A 626 -32.83 -19.42 -0.26
N ASP A 627 -33.29 -19.18 -1.47
CA ASP A 627 -34.69 -19.50 -1.88
C ASP A 627 -35.00 -20.99 -1.90
N LEU A 628 -33.97 -21.82 -2.18
CA LEU A 628 -34.12 -23.28 -2.15
C LEU A 628 -34.04 -23.86 -0.71
N HIS A 629 -33.59 -23.07 0.27
CA HIS A 629 -33.37 -23.44 1.66
C HIS A 629 -33.93 -22.38 2.61
N ALA A 630 -35.11 -21.85 2.32
CA ALA A 630 -35.73 -20.72 3.03
C ALA A 630 -35.86 -20.89 4.55
N GLY A 631 -35.95 -22.14 5.02
CA GLY A 631 -36.03 -22.47 6.46
C GLY A 631 -34.68 -22.51 7.19
N LEU A 632 -33.54 -22.34 6.49
CA LEU A 632 -32.20 -22.38 7.08
C LEU A 632 -31.58 -20.98 7.19
N SER A 633 -30.92 -20.70 8.32
CA SER A 633 -30.05 -19.52 8.44
C SER A 633 -28.82 -19.64 7.55
N THR A 634 -28.10 -18.52 7.31
CA THR A 634 -26.82 -18.52 6.55
C THR A 634 -25.79 -19.44 7.21
N ARG A 635 -25.72 -19.48 8.55
CA ARG A 635 -24.87 -20.41 9.30
C ARG A 635 -25.25 -21.87 9.01
N GLU A 636 -26.52 -22.25 9.10
CA GLU A 636 -27.00 -23.60 8.86
C GLU A 636 -26.74 -24.04 7.41
N ARG A 637 -26.99 -23.17 6.42
CA ARG A 637 -26.64 -23.42 5.00
C ARG A 637 -25.15 -23.65 4.81
N THR A 638 -24.31 -22.81 5.43
CA THR A 638 -22.85 -22.93 5.34
C THR A 638 -22.36 -24.26 5.94
N ILE A 639 -22.89 -24.67 7.09
CA ILE A 639 -22.55 -25.96 7.73
C ILE A 639 -22.96 -27.12 6.82
N LEU A 640 -24.18 -27.09 6.27
CA LEU A 640 -24.67 -28.11 5.35
C LEU A 640 -23.80 -28.23 4.10
N GLN A 641 -23.46 -27.09 3.47
CA GLN A 641 -22.64 -27.02 2.25
C GLN A 641 -21.21 -27.56 2.47
N THR A 642 -20.65 -27.35 3.66
CA THR A 642 -19.28 -27.71 3.99
C THR A 642 -19.12 -28.99 4.78
N SER A 643 -20.22 -29.75 4.95
CA SER A 643 -20.24 -31.03 5.69
C SER A 643 -19.50 -32.19 5.00
N PRO A 644 -19.38 -32.29 3.64
CA PRO A 644 -18.62 -33.38 3.02
C PRO A 644 -17.18 -33.43 3.55
N ALA A 645 -16.64 -34.61 3.75
CA ALA A 645 -15.30 -34.83 4.34
C ALA A 645 -14.18 -34.05 3.62
N SER A 646 -14.23 -33.93 2.29
CA SER A 646 -13.31 -33.18 1.48
C SER A 646 -13.32 -31.65 1.77
N CYS A 647 -14.44 -31.12 2.25
CA CYS A 647 -14.63 -29.71 2.60
C CYS A 647 -14.35 -29.46 4.10
N ALA A 648 -14.79 -30.40 4.96
CA ALA A 648 -14.79 -30.27 6.42
C ALA A 648 -13.39 -29.96 6.99
N THR A 649 -12.33 -30.52 6.39
CA THR A 649 -10.93 -30.33 6.81
C THR A 649 -10.51 -28.88 6.91
N CYS A 650 -10.85 -28.02 5.91
CA CYS A 650 -10.53 -26.61 5.91
C CYS A 650 -11.60 -25.79 6.62
N HIS A 651 -12.88 -26.17 6.41
CA HIS A 651 -14.01 -25.41 6.91
C HIS A 651 -14.24 -25.56 8.42
N ALA A 652 -13.70 -26.61 9.07
CA ALA A 652 -13.66 -26.70 10.53
C ALA A 652 -12.92 -25.50 11.20
N MET A 653 -11.95 -24.92 10.49
CA MET A 653 -11.24 -23.70 10.93
C MET A 653 -11.88 -22.43 10.37
N ILE A 654 -12.27 -22.43 9.09
CA ILE A 654 -12.76 -21.23 8.40
C ILE A 654 -14.11 -20.78 8.93
N ASN A 655 -15.07 -21.72 9.03
CA ASN A 655 -16.45 -21.40 9.35
C ASN A 655 -16.61 -20.74 10.72
N PRO A 656 -16.02 -21.26 11.82
CA PRO A 656 -16.12 -20.58 13.12
C PRO A 656 -15.67 -19.12 13.04
N LEU A 657 -14.48 -18.83 12.45
CA LEU A 657 -13.97 -17.47 12.32
C LEU A 657 -14.94 -16.53 11.58
N GLY A 658 -15.61 -17.04 10.54
CA GLY A 658 -16.59 -16.25 9.79
C GLY A 658 -17.91 -16.03 10.53
N PHE A 659 -18.35 -17.02 11.32
CA PHE A 659 -19.60 -16.93 12.08
C PHE A 659 -19.54 -15.83 13.14
N GLY A 660 -18.37 -15.53 13.72
CA GLY A 660 -18.19 -14.43 14.66
C GLY A 660 -18.60 -13.06 14.13
N LEU A 661 -18.71 -12.92 12.80
CA LEU A 661 -19.07 -11.64 12.14
C LEU A 661 -20.52 -11.63 11.60
N GLU A 662 -21.34 -12.66 11.83
CA GLU A 662 -22.67 -12.81 11.23
C GLU A 662 -23.75 -11.91 11.83
N GLN A 663 -23.46 -11.24 12.95
CA GLN A 663 -24.30 -10.16 13.47
C GLN A 663 -24.30 -8.91 12.57
N PHE A 664 -23.51 -8.91 11.50
CA PHE A 664 -23.49 -7.85 10.49
C PHE A 664 -23.93 -8.38 9.14
N ASP A 665 -24.85 -7.69 8.48
CA ASP A 665 -25.40 -8.07 7.18
C ASP A 665 -24.42 -7.84 6.01
N ALA A 666 -24.90 -7.96 4.77
CA ALA A 666 -24.07 -7.83 3.58
C ALA A 666 -23.64 -6.37 3.26
N VAL A 667 -24.16 -5.38 3.97
CA VAL A 667 -23.75 -3.96 3.89
C VAL A 667 -23.19 -3.45 5.23
N GLY A 668 -22.94 -4.36 6.18
CA GLY A 668 -22.35 -4.02 7.48
C GLY A 668 -23.31 -3.39 8.48
N ARG A 669 -24.61 -3.49 8.30
CA ARG A 669 -25.60 -3.13 9.32
C ARG A 669 -25.69 -4.23 10.39
N PHE A 670 -25.78 -3.83 11.64
CA PHE A 670 -25.96 -4.77 12.75
C PHE A 670 -27.34 -5.43 12.71
N ARG A 671 -27.39 -6.73 12.97
CA ARG A 671 -28.63 -7.52 13.04
C ARG A 671 -28.58 -8.56 14.15
N ARG A 672 -29.66 -8.68 14.91
CA ARG A 672 -29.84 -9.74 15.92
C ARG A 672 -30.59 -10.96 15.38
N ARG A 673 -31.23 -10.82 14.24
CA ARG A 673 -32.04 -11.88 13.61
C ARG A 673 -31.77 -11.95 12.12
N GLU A 674 -31.87 -13.13 11.57
CA GLU A 674 -31.92 -13.42 10.14
C GLU A 674 -33.28 -14.07 9.85
N GLY A 675 -34.20 -13.31 9.24
CA GLY A 675 -35.60 -13.70 9.17
C GLY A 675 -36.16 -13.88 10.58
N ASP A 676 -36.76 -15.05 10.81
CA ASP A 676 -37.38 -15.40 12.12
C ASP A 676 -36.39 -16.05 13.11
N LYS A 677 -35.14 -16.29 12.73
CA LYS A 677 -34.14 -16.92 13.59
C LYS A 677 -33.21 -15.92 14.27
N PRO A 678 -32.81 -16.14 15.53
CA PRO A 678 -31.71 -15.36 16.12
C PRO A 678 -30.40 -15.67 15.38
N VAL A 679 -29.54 -14.67 15.24
CA VAL A 679 -28.20 -14.87 14.70
C VAL A 679 -27.32 -15.52 15.77
N ASP A 680 -26.75 -16.67 15.45
CA ASP A 680 -25.72 -17.33 16.26
C ASP A 680 -24.33 -16.96 15.74
N ALA A 681 -23.64 -16.07 16.45
CA ALA A 681 -22.29 -15.60 16.15
C ALA A 681 -21.22 -16.28 16.99
N SER A 682 -21.58 -17.35 17.71
CA SER A 682 -20.63 -18.11 18.52
C SER A 682 -19.61 -18.89 17.66
N GLY A 683 -18.41 -19.01 18.17
CA GLY A 683 -17.35 -19.76 17.51
C GLY A 683 -16.27 -20.23 18.46
N VAL A 684 -15.27 -20.89 17.89
CA VAL A 684 -14.10 -21.36 18.62
C VAL A 684 -12.84 -21.05 17.80
N TYR A 685 -11.90 -20.36 18.40
CA TYR A 685 -10.56 -20.15 17.86
C TYR A 685 -9.62 -21.18 18.44
N GLU A 686 -8.89 -21.88 17.57
CA GLU A 686 -7.82 -22.80 17.94
C GLU A 686 -6.46 -22.11 17.76
N ALA A 687 -5.80 -21.85 18.88
CA ALA A 687 -4.46 -21.26 18.88
C ALA A 687 -3.38 -22.26 18.38
N PRO A 688 -2.21 -21.81 17.92
CA PRO A 688 -1.10 -22.69 17.58
C PRO A 688 -0.62 -23.57 18.74
N SER A 689 -0.81 -23.15 20.00
CA SER A 689 -0.56 -23.95 21.19
C SER A 689 -1.50 -25.14 21.34
N GLY A 690 -2.61 -25.16 20.60
CA GLY A 690 -3.69 -26.10 20.74
C GLY A 690 -4.76 -25.69 21.75
N GLU A 691 -4.62 -24.55 22.37
CA GLU A 691 -5.64 -23.95 23.23
C GLU A 691 -6.87 -23.53 22.42
N MET A 692 -8.03 -23.78 23.00
CA MET A 692 -9.32 -23.50 22.37
C MET A 692 -9.97 -22.33 23.11
N ALA A 693 -10.07 -21.18 22.44
CA ALA A 693 -10.76 -19.99 22.95
C ALA A 693 -12.17 -19.89 22.34
N ARG A 694 -13.20 -19.87 23.18
CA ARG A 694 -14.59 -19.65 22.76
C ARG A 694 -14.90 -18.18 22.71
N TYR A 695 -15.78 -17.77 21.83
CA TYR A 695 -16.26 -16.39 21.70
C TYR A 695 -17.72 -16.38 21.21
N ASP A 696 -18.41 -15.27 21.50
CA ASP A 696 -19.72 -14.95 20.97
C ASP A 696 -19.68 -13.51 20.39
N GLY A 697 -19.70 -13.45 19.07
CA GLY A 697 -19.67 -12.20 18.33
C GLY A 697 -18.29 -11.63 18.03
N ALA A 698 -18.30 -10.47 17.36
CA ALA A 698 -17.12 -9.87 16.76
C ALA A 698 -16.14 -9.29 17.79
N GLN A 699 -16.61 -8.71 18.88
CA GLN A 699 -15.75 -8.06 19.89
C GLN A 699 -14.90 -9.08 20.65
N GLU A 700 -15.49 -10.21 21.06
CA GLU A 700 -14.73 -11.25 21.75
C GLU A 700 -13.72 -11.91 20.80
N LEU A 701 -14.14 -12.18 19.53
CA LEU A 701 -13.22 -12.66 18.50
C LEU A 701 -12.06 -11.67 18.29
N ALA A 702 -12.34 -10.38 18.14
CA ALA A 702 -11.32 -9.33 17.97
C ALA A 702 -10.35 -9.26 19.15
N SER A 703 -10.85 -9.41 20.39
CA SER A 703 -10.03 -9.42 21.59
C SER A 703 -9.06 -10.59 21.60
N ILE A 704 -9.53 -11.78 21.22
CA ILE A 704 -8.67 -12.97 21.07
C ILE A 704 -7.61 -12.75 19.99
N LEU A 705 -8.01 -12.25 18.81
CA LEU A 705 -7.10 -12.01 17.70
C LEU A 705 -6.06 -10.93 18.02
N ALA A 706 -6.47 -9.84 18.68
CA ALA A 706 -5.57 -8.75 19.08
C ALA A 706 -4.52 -9.19 20.12
N ALA A 707 -4.84 -10.17 20.97
CA ALA A 707 -3.93 -10.75 21.94
C ALA A 707 -3.08 -11.91 21.36
N SER A 708 -3.42 -12.42 20.19
CA SER A 708 -2.82 -13.63 19.63
C SER A 708 -1.38 -13.41 19.12
N PRO A 709 -0.38 -14.19 19.62
CA PRO A 709 0.97 -14.18 19.04
C PRO A 709 1.00 -14.58 17.56
N GLU A 710 0.04 -15.39 17.09
CA GLU A 710 -0.10 -15.77 15.69
C GLU A 710 -0.40 -14.54 14.83
N THR A 711 -1.34 -13.69 15.27
CA THR A 711 -1.69 -12.44 14.60
C THR A 711 -0.49 -11.48 14.51
N HIS A 712 0.24 -11.31 15.62
CA HIS A 712 1.42 -10.44 15.66
C HIS A 712 2.51 -10.95 14.72
N SER A 713 2.77 -12.26 14.72
CA SER A 713 3.75 -12.89 13.85
C SER A 713 3.39 -12.78 12.37
N ALA A 714 2.10 -12.94 12.04
CA ALA A 714 1.59 -12.80 10.68
C ALA A 714 1.74 -11.37 10.15
N LEU A 715 1.38 -10.36 10.97
CA LEU A 715 1.55 -8.97 10.59
C LEU A 715 3.02 -8.62 10.34
N VAL A 716 3.92 -9.01 11.26
CA VAL A 716 5.35 -8.75 11.13
C VAL A 716 5.89 -9.33 9.82
N GLU A 717 5.54 -10.56 9.49
CA GLU A 717 5.98 -11.21 8.25
C GLU A 717 5.43 -10.52 7.00
N GLN A 718 4.14 -10.19 6.98
CA GLN A 718 3.49 -9.58 5.83
C GLN A 718 3.98 -8.14 5.61
N LEU A 719 4.15 -7.35 6.67
CA LEU A 719 4.72 -6.01 6.59
C LEU A 719 6.19 -6.06 6.15
N PHE A 720 6.97 -7.00 6.66
CA PHE A 720 8.35 -7.22 6.21
C PHE A 720 8.40 -7.46 4.69
N HIS A 721 7.57 -8.37 4.19
CA HIS A 721 7.50 -8.69 2.76
C HIS A 721 7.08 -7.48 1.92
N HIS A 722 6.16 -6.67 2.43
CA HIS A 722 5.72 -5.45 1.74
C HIS A 722 6.82 -4.38 1.68
N LEU A 723 7.55 -4.18 2.77
CA LEU A 723 8.62 -3.17 2.85
C LEU A 723 9.87 -3.61 2.08
N VAL A 724 10.36 -4.82 2.35
CA VAL A 724 11.67 -5.31 1.88
C VAL A 724 11.59 -5.93 0.48
N LYS A 725 10.41 -6.45 0.11
CA LYS A 725 10.17 -7.17 -1.16
C LYS A 725 11.07 -8.41 -1.32
N GLN A 726 11.39 -9.07 -0.19
CA GLN A 726 12.22 -10.28 -0.11
C GLN A 726 11.69 -11.20 0.99
N PRO A 727 11.94 -12.53 0.92
CA PRO A 727 11.53 -13.44 1.98
C PRO A 727 12.23 -13.14 3.31
N ILE A 728 11.48 -13.07 4.42
CA ILE A 728 12.05 -12.78 5.75
C ILE A 728 13.13 -13.79 6.17
N LEU A 729 12.95 -15.07 5.84
CA LEU A 729 13.89 -16.14 6.14
C LEU A 729 15.24 -16.02 5.40
N ALA A 730 15.30 -15.21 4.32
CA ALA A 730 16.57 -14.90 3.67
C ALA A 730 17.50 -14.02 4.52
N TYR A 731 16.96 -13.42 5.58
CA TYR A 731 17.68 -12.60 6.56
C TYR A 731 18.01 -13.33 7.87
N GLY A 732 17.74 -14.62 7.95
CA GLY A 732 18.04 -15.50 9.08
C GLY A 732 16.80 -16.20 9.63
N PRO A 733 16.97 -17.41 10.22
CA PRO A 733 15.87 -18.20 10.73
C PRO A 733 15.14 -17.53 11.91
N ASP A 734 15.87 -16.75 12.71
CA ASP A 734 15.34 -16.11 13.92
C ASP A 734 14.82 -14.68 13.66
N ARG A 735 14.91 -14.18 12.43
CA ARG A 735 14.57 -12.79 12.09
C ARG A 735 13.13 -12.44 12.45
N GLN A 736 12.19 -13.29 12.10
CA GLN A 736 10.78 -13.08 12.41
C GLN A 736 10.54 -13.04 13.93
N ALA A 737 11.10 -14.00 14.67
CA ALA A 737 10.94 -14.06 16.11
C ALA A 737 11.56 -12.84 16.82
N SER A 738 12.72 -12.35 16.34
CA SER A 738 13.34 -11.12 16.83
C SER A 738 12.45 -9.90 16.64
N LEU A 739 11.91 -9.71 15.43
CA LEU A 739 11.04 -8.58 15.12
C LEU A 739 9.72 -8.64 15.90
N VAL A 740 9.14 -9.83 16.10
CA VAL A 740 7.92 -10.01 16.92
C VAL A 740 8.16 -9.59 18.38
N ARG A 741 9.32 -9.98 18.98
CA ARG A 741 9.65 -9.54 20.34
C ARG A 741 9.78 -8.01 20.42
N LYS A 742 10.54 -7.39 19.51
CA LYS A 742 10.67 -5.91 19.45
C LYS A 742 9.34 -5.22 19.25
N PHE A 743 8.46 -5.78 18.43
CA PHE A 743 7.12 -5.24 18.21
C PHE A 743 6.31 -5.23 19.51
N ALA A 744 6.36 -6.29 20.30
CA ALA A 744 5.73 -6.34 21.60
C ALA A 744 6.37 -5.37 22.62
N GLU A 745 7.71 -5.30 22.67
CA GLU A 745 8.46 -4.35 23.51
C GLU A 745 8.16 -2.88 23.17
N ASN A 746 7.78 -2.61 21.94
CA ASN A 746 7.39 -1.30 21.44
C ASN A 746 5.85 -1.06 21.48
N ASP A 747 5.11 -1.77 22.34
CA ASP A 747 3.64 -1.63 22.49
C ASP A 747 2.87 -1.79 21.16
N PHE A 748 3.34 -2.66 20.30
CA PHE A 748 2.76 -2.96 18.98
C PHE A 748 2.61 -1.74 18.07
N GLN A 749 3.53 -0.77 18.17
CA GLN A 749 3.54 0.43 17.34
C GLN A 749 4.06 0.12 15.93
N ILE A 750 3.21 0.34 14.94
CA ILE A 750 3.51 0.01 13.53
C ILE A 750 4.70 0.82 13.00
N ARG A 751 4.76 2.12 13.31
CA ARG A 751 5.88 2.99 12.87
C ARG A 751 7.22 2.50 13.41
N LYS A 752 7.28 2.07 14.68
CA LYS A 752 8.49 1.49 15.26
C LYS A 752 8.84 0.14 14.62
N LEU A 753 7.85 -0.70 14.30
CA LEU A 753 8.08 -1.95 13.58
C LEU A 753 8.68 -1.69 12.19
N MET A 754 8.22 -0.68 11.46
CA MET A 754 8.81 -0.30 10.17
C MET A 754 10.29 0.08 10.33
N VAL A 755 10.61 0.91 11.33
CA VAL A 755 11.98 1.31 11.65
C VAL A 755 12.84 0.10 12.01
N ASP A 756 12.32 -0.82 12.83
CA ASP A 756 13.02 -2.05 13.23
C ASP A 756 13.31 -2.96 12.03
N ILE A 757 12.33 -3.15 11.13
CA ILE A 757 12.52 -3.93 9.90
C ILE A 757 13.65 -3.34 9.06
N VAL A 758 13.67 -2.02 8.87
CA VAL A 758 14.70 -1.34 8.07
C VAL A 758 16.06 -1.41 8.75
N ALA A 759 16.15 -1.13 10.06
CA ALA A 759 17.39 -1.17 10.81
C ALA A 759 18.05 -2.57 10.81
N GLU A 760 17.22 -3.63 10.78
CA GLU A 760 17.72 -5.00 10.76
C GLU A 760 18.03 -5.56 9.36
N THR A 761 17.59 -4.88 8.30
CA THR A 761 17.76 -5.37 6.91
C THR A 761 18.69 -4.54 6.05
N ALA A 762 18.78 -3.23 6.31
CA ALA A 762 19.50 -2.31 5.41
C ALA A 762 21.02 -2.58 5.37
N LEU A 763 21.64 -3.00 6.46
CA LEU A 763 23.07 -3.32 6.52
C LEU A 763 23.47 -4.62 5.82
N GLY A 764 22.49 -5.36 5.25
CA GLY A 764 22.76 -6.52 4.41
C GLY A 764 23.30 -7.76 5.11
N HIS A 765 23.03 -7.95 6.39
CA HIS A 765 23.32 -9.18 7.12
C HIS A 765 22.46 -10.31 6.51
N ARG A 766 23.01 -10.98 5.52
CA ARG A 766 22.42 -12.18 4.92
C ARG A 766 22.74 -13.37 5.80
N ALA A 767 21.76 -14.21 6.07
CA ALA A 767 22.02 -15.49 6.68
C ALA A 767 23.04 -16.26 5.85
N GLY A 768 24.07 -16.80 6.50
CA GLY A 768 24.88 -17.85 5.90
C GLY A 768 23.98 -19.02 5.45
N PRO A 769 24.45 -19.91 4.59
CA PRO A 769 23.65 -21.04 4.16
C PRO A 769 23.12 -21.80 5.37
N ILE A 770 21.81 -22.02 5.43
CA ILE A 770 21.19 -22.85 6.47
C ILE A 770 21.83 -24.23 6.35
N ALA A 771 22.43 -24.72 7.44
CA ALA A 771 23.08 -26.00 7.45
C ALA A 771 22.13 -27.08 6.92
N LYS A 772 22.60 -27.90 5.98
CA LYS A 772 21.82 -29.06 5.53
C LYS A 772 21.56 -29.93 6.74
N ALA A 773 20.34 -30.40 6.86
CA ALA A 773 20.03 -31.42 7.85
C ALA A 773 20.94 -32.64 7.64
N PRO A 774 21.31 -33.32 8.70
CA PRO A 774 22.09 -34.54 8.62
C PRO A 774 21.35 -35.65 7.86
#